data_e6bf75280f4fbbb51404874a32f444aa
#
_entry.id   e6bf75280f4fbbb51404874a32f444aa
#
_cell.length_a   1.000
_cell.length_b   1.000
_cell.length_c   1.000
_cell.angle_alpha   90.00
_cell.angle_beta   90.00
_cell.angle_gamma   90.00
#
_symmetry.space_group_name_H-M   'P 1'
#
loop_
_entity.id
_entity.type
_entity.pdbx_description
1 polymer ?
#
loop_
_entity_poly.entity_id
_entity_poly.type
_entity_poly.pdbx_seq_one_letter_code
_entity_poly.pdbx_strand_id
1 'polypeptide(L)'
;MKKTNKTSDKKGPLYKLLTKDVKEFNGIILSLVCIGILLGAGLLSYKITNSYALFTDSIAGEKTIETTVDTCNINKPNKPTLSTNMIPVYYDETAEVWKKADSRNKSRTYKWYDYCDKMWANSVTVSDTNRSTYLNANPGTTIPMDDILTMQVWIPRYKYKVFNYNADGTATSEPQEIEITFENGTATTGEITCSDSISGTDGAASETCKLKSTNATCTDSTCNGKTYTHPAFTFGSQELEGMWVGKFETTGTISDITIKPDVQSLRSQKVSSFETNIMAMNDSGNKYGFASTDDTHMMKNMEWGAVAYLSHSKYGTCTDGTCTEININNSSSYYTGRSGGNTNASETAEGTYKYNQTKIVDTTIVDGTGTTITPTITNDTTYPWTETGGLYKSSTQGVNSSTTNLTFSFTAPSDNTYLSFDWSVSSETVSYDYIYYTITKDGTALSDTGTSTKIGGTTLGTTEDALTYKNVTRQLESGSYEITFTYVKDSSDASGTDTGYVKNIKILDSPTVNTEVTPIGEGKDGPSASTTGNIYGIYDMSGGAWEYVMGNIVSNDGTTMMSGNSTSNNSGYTGIIYGSGSYTSYTGIVYPENKYLDKYSFGTSNTQKKRSKLGDAVKEVTATSSTGWYSDYGYVATASNPWFIRGGLYYNGAYAGVMDSNGSNGNAGSNRSARVVVLAP
;
A
#
# COMPACT_ATOMS: atom_id res chain seq x y z
N MET A 1 24.35 79.07 40.97
CA MET A 1 25.00 77.81 41.16
C MET A 1 24.31 76.74 40.31
N LYS A 2 24.92 76.36 39.20
CA LYS A 2 24.38 75.31 38.30
C LYS A 2 24.98 74.00 38.69
N LYS A 3 24.17 72.99 39.06
CA LYS A 3 24.60 71.59 39.17
C LYS A 3 24.21 70.89 37.86
N THR A 4 25.21 70.46 37.12
CA THR A 4 25.07 69.63 35.95
C THR A 4 25.04 68.17 36.39
N ASN A 5 23.93 67.45 36.12
CA ASN A 5 23.87 66.02 36.25
C ASN A 5 24.53 65.36 35.05
N LYS A 6 25.62 64.64 35.26
CA LYS A 6 26.20 63.70 34.26
C LYS A 6 25.51 62.35 34.36
N THR A 7 24.66 62.05 33.39
CA THR A 7 24.20 60.67 33.14
C THR A 7 25.33 59.92 32.45
N SER A 8 25.81 58.87 33.09
CA SER A 8 26.83 57.96 32.57
C SER A 8 26.14 56.93 31.65
N ASP A 9 26.25 57.14 30.35
CA ASP A 9 25.89 56.16 29.33
C ASP A 9 26.90 54.97 29.41
N LYS A 10 26.53 53.88 30.07
CA LYS A 10 27.23 52.60 29.98
C LYS A 10 26.83 51.90 28.70
N LYS A 11 27.40 52.28 27.59
CA LYS A 11 27.33 51.49 26.34
C LYS A 11 28.30 50.28 26.49
N GLY A 12 27.77 49.08 26.31
CA GLY A 12 28.51 47.84 26.47
C GLY A 12 29.68 47.64 25.48
N PRO A 13 30.57 46.69 25.73
CA PRO A 13 31.77 46.46 24.94
C PRO A 13 31.56 46.31 23.44
N LEU A 14 30.41 45.78 23.03
CA LEU A 14 30.02 45.56 21.64
C LEU A 14 29.75 46.87 20.89
N TYR A 15 29.15 47.87 21.57
CA TYR A 15 28.89 49.19 20.97
C TYR A 15 30.19 49.99 20.72
N LYS A 16 31.20 49.84 21.60
CA LYS A 16 32.51 50.43 21.40
C LYS A 16 33.30 49.80 20.28
N LEU A 17 33.05 48.53 19.98
CA LEU A 17 33.69 47.81 18.88
C LEU A 17 33.10 48.24 17.51
N LEU A 18 31.79 48.49 17.44
CA LEU A 18 31.08 48.87 16.21
C LEU A 18 31.24 50.33 15.85
N THR A 19 31.70 51.19 16.77
CA THR A 19 31.86 52.65 16.52
C THR A 19 33.31 53.09 16.34
N LYS A 20 34.28 52.17 16.38
CA LYS A 20 35.68 52.47 16.04
C LYS A 20 35.86 52.51 14.52
N ASP A 21 36.61 53.51 14.07
CA ASP A 21 36.82 53.78 12.66
C ASP A 21 37.34 52.56 11.88
N VAL A 22 36.64 52.18 10.84
CA VAL A 22 36.87 50.95 10.05
C VAL A 22 38.27 50.86 9.43
N LYS A 23 39.00 51.98 9.40
CA LYS A 23 40.34 52.07 8.82
C LYS A 23 41.44 51.35 9.64
N GLU A 24 41.18 50.98 10.88
CA GLU A 24 42.14 50.32 11.75
C GLU A 24 41.90 48.80 11.92
N PHE A 25 40.83 48.23 11.29
CA PHE A 25 40.58 46.79 11.40
C PHE A 25 41.35 45.98 10.35
N ASN A 26 42.26 45.17 10.80
CA ASN A 26 42.90 44.15 9.96
C ASN A 26 41.80 43.26 9.33
N GLY A 27 41.85 43.08 8.01
CA GLY A 27 40.80 42.35 7.24
C GLY A 27 40.50 40.94 7.79
N ILE A 28 41.47 40.33 8.54
CA ILE A 28 41.32 39.06 9.23
C ILE A 28 40.29 39.14 10.37
N ILE A 29 40.23 40.24 11.12
CA ILE A 29 39.31 40.38 12.26
C ILE A 29 37.86 40.62 11.71
N LEU A 30 37.70 41.38 10.64
CA LEU A 30 36.44 41.59 10.01
C LEU A 30 35.86 40.27 9.40
N SER A 31 36.73 39.46 8.78
CA SER A 31 36.41 38.13 8.26
C SER A 31 35.98 37.19 9.37
N LEU A 32 36.66 37.19 10.50
CA LEU A 32 36.33 36.34 11.66
C LEU A 32 34.99 36.75 12.30
N VAL A 33 34.70 38.04 12.39
CA VAL A 33 33.41 38.54 12.88
C VAL A 33 32.26 38.19 11.91
N CYS A 34 32.47 38.34 10.60
CA CYS A 34 31.52 37.92 9.60
C CYS A 34 31.26 36.38 9.61
N ILE A 35 32.33 35.59 9.76
CA ILE A 35 32.21 34.14 9.89
C ILE A 35 31.52 33.77 11.21
N GLY A 36 31.79 34.47 12.31
CA GLY A 36 31.10 34.26 13.58
C GLY A 36 29.61 34.59 13.52
N ILE A 37 29.24 35.67 12.81
CA ILE A 37 27.82 36.04 12.57
C ILE A 37 27.16 35.03 11.66
N LEU A 38 27.83 34.56 10.61
CA LEU A 38 27.29 33.55 9.69
C LEU A 38 27.15 32.19 10.39
N LEU A 39 28.10 31.76 11.21
CA LEU A 39 28.01 30.56 12.02
C LEU A 39 26.96 30.68 13.12
N GLY A 40 26.82 31.85 13.75
CA GLY A 40 25.75 32.14 14.71
C GLY A 40 24.38 32.13 14.09
N ALA A 41 24.21 32.73 12.89
CA ALA A 41 22.99 32.67 12.12
C ALA A 41 22.69 31.24 11.63
N GLY A 42 23.71 30.50 11.21
CA GLY A 42 23.59 29.09 10.82
C GLY A 42 23.17 28.19 11.97
N LEU A 43 23.75 28.39 13.18
CA LEU A 43 23.38 27.65 14.39
C LEU A 43 22.00 28.06 14.92
N LEU A 44 21.58 29.32 14.77
CA LEU A 44 20.22 29.78 15.09
C LEU A 44 19.21 29.21 14.10
N SER A 45 19.54 29.18 12.82
CA SER A 45 18.79 28.53 11.77
C SER A 45 18.64 27.02 12.03
N TYR A 46 19.72 26.35 12.41
CA TYR A 46 19.70 24.93 12.74
C TYR A 46 18.87 24.61 14.00
N LYS A 47 18.74 25.53 14.95
CA LYS A 47 17.87 25.36 16.14
C LYS A 47 16.41 25.71 15.86
N ILE A 48 16.14 26.55 14.87
CA ILE A 48 14.78 27.04 14.57
C ILE A 48 14.11 26.21 13.47
N THR A 49 14.89 25.51 12.65
CA THR A 49 14.32 24.78 11.50
C THR A 49 14.89 23.38 11.40
N ASN A 50 14.04 22.38 11.53
CA ASN A 50 14.17 21.12 10.78
C ASN A 50 13.70 21.33 9.32
N SER A 51 13.81 22.53 8.80
CA SER A 51 13.42 22.87 7.43
C SER A 51 14.67 22.96 6.58
N TYR A 52 14.75 22.15 5.55
CA TYR A 52 15.82 22.22 4.55
C TYR A 52 15.62 23.44 3.67
N ALA A 53 16.33 24.56 3.97
CA ALA A 53 16.49 25.65 3.04
C ALA A 53 17.69 25.37 2.15
N LEU A 54 17.47 25.13 0.88
CA LEU A 54 18.54 24.99 -0.11
C LEU A 54 18.91 26.41 -0.61
N PHE A 55 20.12 26.91 -0.25
CA PHE A 55 20.68 28.11 -0.85
C PHE A 55 21.42 27.73 -2.13
N THR A 56 20.89 28.08 -3.27
CA THR A 56 21.67 28.08 -4.53
C THR A 56 22.18 29.48 -4.79
N ASP A 57 23.49 29.66 -4.75
CA ASP A 57 24.16 30.90 -5.16
C ASP A 57 24.24 30.93 -6.70
N SER A 58 23.57 31.88 -7.33
CA SER A 58 23.85 32.25 -8.72
C SER A 58 23.95 33.75 -8.84
N ILE A 59 25.15 34.22 -9.08
CA ILE A 59 25.46 35.62 -9.45
C ILE A 59 24.94 35.84 -10.88
N ALA A 60 23.80 36.47 -11.00
CA ALA A 60 23.27 37.33 -12.04
C ALA A 60 21.75 37.14 -12.25
N GLY A 61 20.99 38.21 -11.98
CA GLY A 61 19.58 38.35 -12.30
C GLY A 61 18.66 38.22 -11.09
N GLU A 62 17.77 39.20 -10.94
CA GLU A 62 16.70 39.17 -9.94
C GLU A 62 15.93 37.85 -10.05
N LYS A 63 16.17 36.95 -9.11
CA LYS A 63 15.33 35.77 -8.88
C LYS A 63 14.56 35.99 -7.60
N THR A 64 13.25 36.03 -7.70
CA THR A 64 12.35 35.92 -6.58
C THR A 64 12.65 34.56 -5.89
N ILE A 65 13.15 34.64 -4.66
CA ILE A 65 13.30 33.41 -3.83
C ILE A 65 11.88 33.07 -3.38
N GLU A 66 11.22 32.19 -4.07
CA GLU A 66 10.06 31.50 -3.50
C GLU A 66 10.58 30.58 -2.41
N THR A 67 10.51 31.00 -1.17
CA THR A 67 10.63 30.09 -0.03
C THR A 67 9.37 29.24 -0.03
N THR A 68 9.41 28.08 -0.68
CA THR A 68 8.44 27.04 -0.40
C THR A 68 8.67 26.60 1.04
N VAL A 69 7.86 27.14 1.93
CA VAL A 69 7.80 26.65 3.30
C VAL A 69 7.34 25.21 3.19
N ASP A 70 8.17 24.26 3.60
CA ASP A 70 7.78 22.86 3.69
C ASP A 70 6.61 22.74 4.67
N THR A 71 5.40 22.81 4.12
CA THR A 71 4.14 22.79 4.88
C THR A 71 3.94 21.47 5.63
N CYS A 72 4.70 20.44 5.27
CA CYS A 72 4.67 19.16 5.93
C CYS A 72 5.29 19.21 7.34
N ASN A 73 6.29 20.06 7.55
CA ASN A 73 6.92 20.23 8.85
C ASN A 73 6.18 21.20 9.80
N ILE A 74 5.22 21.98 9.32
CA ILE A 74 4.46 22.94 10.14
C ILE A 74 3.32 22.24 10.90
N ASN A 75 2.66 21.27 10.29
CA ASN A 75 1.52 20.55 10.85
C ASN A 75 1.90 19.09 11.14
N LYS A 76 2.60 18.85 12.24
CA LYS A 76 2.99 17.50 12.65
C LYS A 76 1.78 16.72 13.12
N PRO A 77 1.66 15.42 12.74
CA PRO A 77 0.65 14.54 13.29
C PRO A 77 0.88 14.33 14.79
N ASN A 78 -0.19 14.01 15.51
CA ASN A 78 -0.08 13.54 16.88
C ASN A 78 0.82 12.29 16.93
N LYS A 79 1.64 12.22 17.98
CA LYS A 79 2.46 11.04 18.24
C LYS A 79 1.55 9.84 18.48
N PRO A 80 1.84 8.66 17.89
CA PRO A 80 1.07 7.47 18.17
C PRO A 80 1.09 7.11 19.66
N THR A 81 -0.08 6.88 20.26
CA THR A 81 -0.23 6.38 21.61
C THR A 81 -0.23 4.87 21.59
N LEU A 82 0.76 4.22 22.22
CA LEU A 82 0.87 2.77 22.30
C LEU A 82 0.15 2.25 23.54
N SER A 83 -0.64 1.18 23.40
CA SER A 83 -0.98 0.34 24.54
C SER A 83 0.29 -0.27 25.15
N THR A 84 0.22 -0.65 26.41
CA THR A 84 1.38 -1.10 27.22
C THR A 84 2.20 -2.20 26.56
N ASN A 85 1.57 -3.08 25.80
CA ASN A 85 2.22 -4.26 25.19
C ASN A 85 2.30 -4.20 23.66
N MET A 86 1.93 -3.08 23.04
CA MET A 86 2.16 -2.84 21.62
C MET A 86 3.62 -2.49 21.38
N ILE A 87 4.19 -3.02 20.34
CA ILE A 87 5.59 -2.83 19.97
C ILE A 87 5.65 -2.00 18.70
N PRO A 88 6.29 -0.81 18.73
CA PRO A 88 6.48 0.01 17.54
C PRO A 88 7.45 -0.66 16.60
N VAL A 89 7.15 -0.67 15.30
CA VAL A 89 7.98 -1.34 14.29
C VAL A 89 8.21 -0.46 13.08
N TYR A 90 9.34 -0.70 12.42
CA TYR A 90 9.65 -0.18 11.09
C TYR A 90 10.13 -1.34 10.20
N TYR A 91 10.02 -1.18 8.91
CA TYR A 91 10.50 -2.15 7.94
C TYR A 91 11.94 -1.84 7.54
N ASP A 92 12.82 -2.83 7.63
CA ASP A 92 14.19 -2.73 7.15
C ASP A 92 14.22 -3.25 5.71
N GLU A 93 14.34 -2.35 4.76
CA GLU A 93 14.31 -2.64 3.32
C GLU A 93 15.49 -3.49 2.85
N THR A 94 16.63 -3.40 3.56
CA THR A 94 17.83 -4.18 3.22
C THR A 94 17.73 -5.62 3.70
N ALA A 95 17.22 -5.81 4.93
CA ALA A 95 17.04 -7.12 5.54
C ALA A 95 15.67 -7.74 5.21
N GLU A 96 14.75 -6.96 4.62
CA GLU A 96 13.40 -7.36 4.23
C GLU A 96 12.58 -7.92 5.41
N VAL A 97 12.71 -7.30 6.58
CA VAL A 97 12.03 -7.74 7.82
C VAL A 97 11.53 -6.55 8.64
N TRP A 98 10.50 -6.81 9.43
CA TRP A 98 10.04 -5.87 10.44
C TRP A 98 10.98 -5.87 11.64
N LYS A 99 11.37 -4.69 12.10
CA LYS A 99 12.26 -4.48 13.24
C LYS A 99 11.62 -3.53 14.24
N LYS A 100 12.00 -3.67 15.52
CA LYS A 100 11.59 -2.75 16.58
C LYS A 100 12.07 -1.34 16.27
N ALA A 101 11.16 -0.38 16.29
CA ALA A 101 11.44 1.04 16.09
C ALA A 101 11.82 1.76 17.40
N ASP A 102 12.41 2.95 17.30
CA ASP A 102 12.56 3.87 18.45
C ASP A 102 11.20 4.56 18.70
N SER A 103 10.50 4.17 19.77
CA SER A 103 9.19 4.72 20.16
C SER A 103 9.19 6.23 20.41
N ARG A 104 10.38 6.82 20.66
CA ARG A 104 10.54 8.28 20.81
C ARG A 104 10.69 8.99 19.47
N ASN A 105 10.84 8.22 18.39
CA ASN A 105 11.05 8.67 17.02
C ASN A 105 12.21 9.68 16.87
N LYS A 106 13.28 9.49 17.65
CA LYS A 106 14.48 10.36 17.64
C LYS A 106 15.63 9.79 16.84
N SER A 107 15.64 8.47 16.63
CA SER A 107 16.64 7.79 15.83
C SER A 107 16.38 8.02 14.33
N ARG A 108 17.43 8.32 13.58
CA ARG A 108 17.35 8.34 12.11
C ARG A 108 17.38 6.92 11.52
N THR A 109 18.11 6.01 12.16
CA THR A 109 18.28 4.61 11.71
C THR A 109 17.06 3.75 12.05
N TYR A 110 16.42 4.00 13.21
CA TYR A 110 15.30 3.23 13.73
C TYR A 110 14.04 4.09 13.80
N LYS A 111 13.85 4.95 12.77
CA LYS A 111 12.72 5.87 12.64
C LYS A 111 11.42 5.09 12.66
N TRP A 112 10.47 5.52 13.47
CA TRP A 112 9.20 4.84 13.62
C TRP A 112 8.18 5.29 12.59
N TYR A 113 8.08 6.61 12.37
CA TYR A 113 7.14 7.18 11.42
C TYR A 113 7.64 8.52 10.86
N ASP A 114 7.20 8.80 9.63
CA ASP A 114 7.29 10.11 9.00
C ASP A 114 6.16 10.24 7.96
N TYR A 115 5.12 10.95 8.32
CA TYR A 115 3.97 11.09 7.43
C TYR A 115 4.30 11.90 6.16
N CYS A 116 5.33 12.74 6.20
CA CYS A 116 5.81 13.45 5.02
C CYS A 116 6.44 12.52 3.98
N ASP A 117 7.13 11.50 4.48
CA ASP A 117 7.70 10.42 3.66
C ASP A 117 6.69 9.27 3.46
N LYS A 118 5.40 9.48 3.75
CA LYS A 118 4.33 8.45 3.68
C LYS A 118 4.64 7.20 4.53
N MET A 119 5.54 7.32 5.49
CA MET A 119 5.87 6.29 6.46
C MET A 119 4.93 6.40 7.66
N TRP A 120 3.74 5.79 7.54
CA TRP A 120 2.78 5.76 8.65
C TRP A 120 3.29 4.88 9.77
N ALA A 121 2.97 5.24 11.03
CA ALA A 121 3.43 4.46 12.18
C ALA A 121 2.77 3.08 12.21
N ASN A 122 3.60 2.05 12.34
CA ASN A 122 3.16 0.67 12.47
C ASN A 122 3.48 0.14 13.87
N SER A 123 2.63 -0.74 14.39
CA SER A 123 2.85 -1.47 15.62
C SER A 123 2.42 -2.92 15.48
N VAL A 124 2.93 -3.77 16.35
CA VAL A 124 2.57 -5.19 16.40
C VAL A 124 2.26 -5.63 17.81
N THR A 125 1.43 -6.68 17.95
CA THR A 125 1.35 -7.48 19.16
C THR A 125 1.98 -8.86 18.90
N VAL A 126 2.55 -9.45 19.92
CA VAL A 126 3.19 -10.76 19.86
C VAL A 126 2.68 -11.67 20.98
N SER A 127 2.92 -12.97 20.86
CA SER A 127 2.52 -13.95 21.88
C SER A 127 3.10 -13.65 23.25
N ASP A 128 2.45 -14.11 24.30
CA ASP A 128 2.87 -13.92 25.70
C ASP A 128 4.31 -14.40 25.94
N THR A 129 4.70 -15.50 25.30
CA THR A 129 6.04 -16.09 25.45
C THR A 129 7.14 -15.20 24.96
N ASN A 130 6.90 -14.41 23.90
CA ASN A 130 7.89 -13.55 23.25
C ASN A 130 7.76 -12.08 23.62
N ARG A 131 6.65 -11.69 24.24
CA ARG A 131 6.30 -10.28 24.50
C ARG A 131 7.34 -9.54 25.34
N SER A 132 7.74 -10.10 26.47
CA SER A 132 8.75 -9.48 27.35
C SER A 132 10.11 -9.33 26.65
N THR A 133 10.48 -10.27 25.81
CA THR A 133 11.72 -10.23 25.02
C THR A 133 11.73 -9.02 24.08
N TYR A 134 10.69 -8.85 23.29
CA TYR A 134 10.62 -7.76 22.31
C TYR A 134 10.35 -6.40 22.96
N LEU A 135 9.58 -6.33 24.04
CA LEU A 135 9.37 -5.08 24.79
C LEU A 135 10.70 -4.53 25.36
N ASN A 136 11.57 -5.42 25.84
CA ASN A 136 12.86 -5.06 26.42
C ASN A 136 14.02 -4.97 25.39
N ALA A 137 13.82 -5.44 24.17
CA ALA A 137 14.83 -5.40 23.13
C ALA A 137 15.18 -3.97 22.71
N ASN A 138 16.39 -3.77 22.18
CA ASN A 138 16.80 -2.50 21.62
C ASN A 138 16.09 -2.23 20.27
N PRO A 139 15.89 -0.96 19.89
CA PRO A 139 15.53 -0.61 18.50
C PRO A 139 16.48 -1.27 17.51
N GLY A 140 15.95 -1.76 16.38
CA GLY A 140 16.69 -2.52 15.38
C GLY A 140 16.63 -4.04 15.54
N THR A 141 16.07 -4.54 16.65
CA THR A 141 15.84 -5.98 16.83
C THR A 141 14.76 -6.47 15.87
N THR A 142 15.04 -7.54 15.11
CA THR A 142 14.09 -8.20 14.20
C THR A 142 12.95 -8.84 14.98
N ILE A 143 11.73 -8.68 14.49
CA ILE A 143 10.53 -9.35 15.00
C ILE A 143 10.01 -10.24 13.88
N PRO A 144 10.26 -11.56 13.92
CA PRO A 144 9.81 -12.48 12.89
C PRO A 144 8.28 -12.47 12.73
N MET A 145 7.79 -12.63 11.51
CA MET A 145 6.35 -12.63 11.21
C MET A 145 5.62 -13.75 11.96
N ASP A 146 6.28 -14.88 12.24
CA ASP A 146 5.70 -15.99 12.99
C ASP A 146 5.37 -15.63 14.43
N ASP A 147 6.13 -14.73 15.04
CA ASP A 147 5.90 -14.25 16.41
C ASP A 147 4.78 -13.19 16.50
N ILE A 148 4.46 -12.54 15.40
CA ILE A 148 3.45 -11.49 15.34
C ILE A 148 2.05 -12.11 15.37
N LEU A 149 1.18 -11.57 16.22
CA LEU A 149 -0.25 -11.90 16.26
C LEU A 149 -1.08 -10.89 15.46
N THR A 150 -0.81 -9.61 15.67
CA THR A 150 -1.56 -8.55 15.00
C THR A 150 -0.62 -7.42 14.57
N MET A 151 -0.93 -6.80 13.42
CA MET A 151 -0.29 -5.60 12.92
C MET A 151 -1.29 -4.47 12.82
N GLN A 152 -0.92 -3.27 13.27
CA GLN A 152 -1.76 -2.07 13.24
C GLN A 152 -1.01 -0.88 12.68
N VAL A 153 -1.77 0.07 12.13
CA VAL A 153 -1.29 1.34 11.58
C VAL A 153 -2.00 2.49 12.26
N TRP A 154 -1.25 3.51 12.68
CA TRP A 154 -1.79 4.69 13.36
C TRP A 154 -2.37 5.69 12.37
N ILE A 155 -3.61 6.10 12.62
CA ILE A 155 -4.29 7.18 11.91
C ILE A 155 -4.35 8.38 12.85
N PRO A 156 -3.51 9.40 12.67
CA PRO A 156 -3.48 10.58 13.54
C PRO A 156 -4.69 11.45 13.29
N ARG A 157 -5.16 12.16 14.32
CA ARG A 157 -6.24 13.14 14.23
C ARG A 157 -5.95 14.23 13.20
N TYR A 158 -6.95 14.53 12.40
CA TYR A 158 -6.88 15.58 11.39
C TYR A 158 -8.22 16.24 11.12
N LYS A 159 -8.16 17.40 10.50
CA LYS A 159 -9.26 18.04 9.78
C LYS A 159 -8.96 18.06 8.29
N TYR A 160 -9.99 18.07 7.46
CA TYR A 160 -9.86 18.14 6.02
C TYR A 160 -10.67 19.32 5.46
N LYS A 161 -10.32 19.82 4.28
CA LYS A 161 -11.16 20.72 3.54
C LYS A 161 -12.31 19.96 2.90
N VAL A 162 -13.53 20.32 3.25
CA VAL A 162 -14.75 19.75 2.65
C VAL A 162 -14.76 20.07 1.15
N PHE A 163 -15.00 19.04 0.38
CA PHE A 163 -15.09 19.08 -1.08
C PHE A 163 -16.41 18.43 -1.51
N ASN A 164 -16.91 18.80 -2.68
CA ASN A 164 -18.13 18.21 -3.24
C ASN A 164 -19.33 18.15 -2.28
N TYR A 165 -19.40 19.03 -1.28
CA TYR A 165 -20.59 19.08 -0.44
C TYR A 165 -21.78 19.50 -1.30
N ASN A 166 -22.81 18.68 -1.29
CA ASN A 166 -24.10 19.00 -1.85
C ASN A 166 -25.19 18.51 -0.89
N ALA A 167 -26.13 19.37 -0.54
CA ALA A 167 -27.17 19.04 0.44
C ALA A 167 -28.11 17.90 -0.02
N ASP A 168 -28.27 17.69 -1.32
CA ASP A 168 -29.02 16.58 -1.89
C ASP A 168 -28.19 15.30 -2.06
N GLY A 169 -26.88 15.35 -1.76
CA GLY A 169 -25.95 14.22 -1.77
C GLY A 169 -25.46 13.82 -3.16
N THR A 170 -25.39 14.75 -4.09
CA THR A 170 -24.89 14.51 -5.46
C THR A 170 -23.47 15.06 -5.62
N ALA A 171 -22.45 14.26 -5.40
CA ALA A 171 -21.09 14.62 -5.72
C ALA A 171 -20.79 14.35 -7.21
N THR A 172 -20.09 15.26 -7.87
CA THR A 172 -19.87 15.18 -9.33
C THR A 172 -18.43 15.38 -9.76
N SER A 173 -17.47 15.54 -8.85
CA SER A 173 -16.09 15.78 -9.22
C SER A 173 -15.31 14.52 -9.50
N GLU A 174 -14.31 14.67 -10.34
CA GLU A 174 -13.27 13.67 -10.54
C GLU A 174 -12.40 13.50 -9.26
N PRO A 175 -11.67 12.39 -9.13
CA PRO A 175 -10.72 12.19 -8.04
C PRO A 175 -9.74 13.37 -7.91
N GLN A 176 -9.57 13.85 -6.70
CA GLN A 176 -8.70 14.99 -6.39
C GLN A 176 -7.98 14.76 -5.07
N GLU A 177 -6.82 15.39 -4.87
CA GLU A 177 -6.15 15.37 -3.57
C GLU A 177 -7.04 15.97 -2.49
N ILE A 178 -7.22 15.25 -1.37
CA ILE A 178 -7.93 15.74 -0.20
C ILE A 178 -6.96 16.51 0.68
N GLU A 179 -7.21 17.80 0.87
CA GLU A 179 -6.38 18.67 1.71
C GLU A 179 -6.55 18.32 3.20
N ILE A 180 -5.55 17.66 3.76
CA ILE A 180 -5.50 17.26 5.17
C ILE A 180 -4.62 18.22 5.97
N THR A 181 -5.08 18.58 7.18
CA THR A 181 -4.30 19.29 8.19
C THR A 181 -4.39 18.52 9.51
N PHE A 182 -3.26 18.05 10.03
CA PHE A 182 -3.26 17.40 11.34
C PHE A 182 -3.64 18.38 12.45
N GLU A 183 -4.37 17.88 13.45
CA GLU A 183 -4.75 18.64 14.64
C GLU A 183 -3.89 18.23 15.83
N ASN A 184 -3.51 19.19 16.66
CA ASN A 184 -2.66 18.95 17.82
C ASN A 184 -3.48 18.50 19.04
N GLY A 185 -3.07 17.41 19.66
CA GLY A 185 -3.81 16.78 20.75
C GLY A 185 -5.22 16.37 20.30
N THR A 186 -6.19 16.68 21.13
CA THR A 186 -7.62 16.40 20.92
C THR A 186 -8.44 17.61 20.47
N ALA A 187 -7.77 18.68 20.01
CA ALA A 187 -8.43 19.93 19.64
C ALA A 187 -9.29 19.78 18.38
N THR A 188 -10.56 20.18 18.45
CA THR A 188 -11.51 20.21 17.32
C THR A 188 -11.50 21.60 16.69
N THR A 189 -10.63 21.83 15.69
CA THR A 189 -10.36 23.15 15.11
C THR A 189 -11.04 23.40 13.75
N GLY A 190 -11.80 22.43 13.23
CA GLY A 190 -12.56 22.60 11.99
C GLY A 190 -13.60 23.72 12.08
N GLU A 191 -13.88 24.38 10.94
CA GLU A 191 -14.85 25.48 10.82
C GLU A 191 -16.30 25.01 10.76
N ILE A 192 -16.52 23.72 10.42
CA ILE A 192 -17.83 23.09 10.32
C ILE A 192 -18.11 22.28 11.58
N THR A 193 -19.38 22.18 11.94
CA THR A 193 -19.92 21.21 12.90
C THR A 193 -21.12 20.54 12.30
N CYS A 194 -21.24 19.21 12.50
CA CYS A 194 -22.39 18.43 12.08
C CYS A 194 -23.04 17.79 13.29
N SER A 195 -24.33 17.56 13.20
CA SER A 195 -25.11 16.81 14.16
C SER A 195 -25.99 15.80 13.45
N ASP A 196 -26.17 14.64 14.07
CA ASP A 196 -27.05 13.61 13.55
C ASP A 196 -28.49 14.11 13.45
N SER A 197 -29.11 13.83 12.31
CA SER A 197 -30.52 14.12 12.00
C SER A 197 -31.25 12.84 11.61
N ILE A 198 -30.96 11.75 12.33
CA ILE A 198 -31.45 10.41 12.02
C ILE A 198 -32.97 10.40 12.00
N SER A 199 -33.55 9.87 10.93
CA SER A 199 -34.99 9.88 10.68
C SER A 199 -35.48 8.57 10.06
N GLY A 200 -36.73 8.20 10.37
CA GLY A 200 -37.46 7.11 9.73
C GLY A 200 -38.10 7.49 8.38
N THR A 201 -37.97 8.72 7.94
CA THR A 201 -38.49 9.16 6.64
C THR A 201 -37.56 8.69 5.52
N ASP A 202 -38.13 8.06 4.52
CA ASP A 202 -37.38 7.53 3.36
C ASP A 202 -36.60 8.65 2.66
N GLY A 203 -35.31 8.44 2.54
CA GLY A 203 -34.39 9.37 1.89
C GLY A 203 -34.11 10.66 2.64
N ALA A 204 -34.48 10.79 3.94
CA ALA A 204 -34.06 11.93 4.76
C ALA A 204 -32.55 11.99 4.93
N ALA A 205 -31.99 13.19 5.08
CA ALA A 205 -30.57 13.33 5.42
C ALA A 205 -30.26 12.74 6.78
N SER A 206 -29.09 12.12 6.94
CA SER A 206 -28.67 11.54 8.21
C SER A 206 -27.98 12.54 9.15
N GLU A 207 -27.62 13.71 8.63
CA GLU A 207 -26.95 14.76 9.39
C GLU A 207 -27.41 16.16 8.97
N THR A 208 -27.19 17.12 9.85
CA THR A 208 -27.28 18.56 9.55
C THR A 208 -25.96 19.23 9.92
N CYS A 209 -25.32 19.86 8.96
CA CYS A 209 -24.04 20.55 9.11
C CYS A 209 -24.21 22.06 9.11
N LYS A 210 -23.38 22.78 9.87
CA LYS A 210 -23.40 24.24 10.02
C LYS A 210 -21.99 24.82 10.09
N LEU A 211 -21.84 26.07 9.65
CA LEU A 211 -20.65 26.87 9.92
C LEU A 211 -20.63 27.31 11.38
N LYS A 212 -19.56 27.04 12.11
CA LYS A 212 -19.41 27.45 13.53
C LYS A 212 -19.45 28.98 13.70
N SER A 213 -18.90 29.72 12.74
CA SER A 213 -18.79 31.19 12.82
C SER A 213 -20.12 31.94 12.72
N THR A 214 -21.08 31.42 11.97
CA THR A 214 -22.35 32.08 11.66
C THR A 214 -23.57 31.28 12.09
N ASN A 215 -23.39 30.01 12.49
CA ASN A 215 -24.45 29.03 12.72
C ASN A 215 -25.35 28.79 11.48
N ALA A 216 -24.91 29.24 10.30
CA ALA A 216 -25.63 29.03 9.05
C ALA A 216 -25.57 27.56 8.61
N THR A 217 -26.69 27.00 8.17
CA THR A 217 -26.74 25.67 7.59
C THR A 217 -25.86 25.57 6.36
N CYS A 218 -25.12 24.48 6.24
CA CYS A 218 -24.26 24.20 5.11
C CYS A 218 -25.04 24.10 3.79
N THR A 219 -24.50 24.71 2.78
CA THR A 219 -24.86 24.54 1.36
C THR A 219 -23.59 24.27 0.59
N ASP A 220 -23.71 23.87 -0.66
CA ASP A 220 -22.58 23.69 -1.57
C ASP A 220 -21.66 24.93 -1.67
N SER A 221 -22.26 26.13 -1.72
CA SER A 221 -21.51 27.40 -1.79
C SER A 221 -20.91 27.87 -0.46
N THR A 222 -21.34 27.35 0.68
CA THR A 222 -20.90 27.83 2.01
C THR A 222 -19.94 26.90 2.70
N CYS A 223 -20.00 25.61 2.46
CA CYS A 223 -19.20 24.61 3.17
C CYS A 223 -18.05 24.03 2.37
N ASN A 224 -18.13 23.98 1.02
CA ASN A 224 -16.98 23.60 0.21
C ASN A 224 -15.80 24.54 0.47
N GLY A 225 -14.60 23.97 0.62
CA GLY A 225 -13.37 24.67 0.96
C GLY A 225 -13.23 25.07 2.44
N LYS A 226 -14.24 24.78 3.29
CA LYS A 226 -14.15 24.94 4.75
C LYS A 226 -13.61 23.70 5.42
N THR A 227 -12.92 23.89 6.53
CA THR A 227 -12.33 22.76 7.26
C THR A 227 -13.33 22.07 8.17
N TYR A 228 -13.28 20.75 8.19
CA TYR A 228 -14.07 19.92 9.09
C TYR A 228 -13.15 18.95 9.82
N THR A 229 -13.16 18.94 11.17
CA THR A 229 -12.47 17.91 11.93
C THR A 229 -13.15 16.58 11.64
N HIS A 230 -12.37 15.57 11.23
CA HIS A 230 -12.97 14.32 10.80
C HIS A 230 -13.70 13.63 11.96
N PRO A 231 -14.98 13.23 11.78
CA PRO A 231 -15.84 12.77 12.88
C PRO A 231 -15.39 11.45 13.49
N ALA A 232 -14.58 10.65 12.81
CA ALA A 232 -13.99 9.42 13.36
C ALA A 232 -13.16 9.65 14.63
N PHE A 233 -12.65 10.87 14.85
CA PHE A 233 -11.84 11.19 16.01
C PHE A 233 -12.67 11.63 17.24
N THR A 234 -14.00 11.50 17.15
CA THR A 234 -14.93 11.66 18.28
C THR A 234 -15.57 10.29 18.58
N PHE A 235 -15.16 9.65 19.66
CA PHE A 235 -15.62 8.33 20.04
C PHE A 235 -16.57 8.44 21.27
N GLY A 236 -17.86 8.46 21.00
CA GLY A 236 -18.85 8.79 22.01
C GLY A 236 -18.71 10.25 22.47
N SER A 237 -18.25 10.46 23.71
CA SER A 237 -17.92 11.77 24.27
C SER A 237 -16.43 12.06 24.35
N GLN A 238 -15.58 11.13 23.91
CA GLN A 238 -14.13 11.24 23.96
C GLN A 238 -13.59 11.75 22.63
N GLU A 239 -12.75 12.77 22.69
CA GLU A 239 -11.97 13.23 21.55
C GLU A 239 -10.63 12.49 21.53
N LEU A 240 -10.25 11.94 20.37
CA LEU A 240 -9.08 11.09 20.17
C LEU A 240 -7.93 11.86 19.54
N GLU A 241 -6.70 11.58 19.95
CA GLU A 241 -5.48 12.02 19.27
C GLU A 241 -5.23 11.28 17.96
N GLY A 242 -5.85 10.12 17.78
CA GLY A 242 -5.80 9.21 16.63
C GLY A 242 -6.32 7.82 17.02
N MET A 243 -6.15 6.87 16.12
CA MET A 243 -6.62 5.48 16.33
C MET A 243 -5.68 4.50 15.62
N TRP A 244 -5.54 3.31 16.18
CA TRP A 244 -4.87 2.18 15.53
C TRP A 244 -5.88 1.41 14.69
N VAL A 245 -5.57 1.18 13.43
CA VAL A 245 -6.38 0.41 12.49
C VAL A 245 -5.62 -0.84 12.08
N GLY A 246 -6.31 -1.98 12.02
CA GLY A 246 -5.72 -3.23 11.55
C GLY A 246 -5.06 -3.04 10.18
N LYS A 247 -3.80 -3.43 10.05
CA LYS A 247 -3.03 -3.28 8.81
C LYS A 247 -3.64 -4.07 7.66
N PHE A 248 -4.27 -5.20 7.95
CA PHE A 248 -4.94 -6.12 7.03
C PHE A 248 -6.36 -6.38 7.50
N GLU A 249 -7.19 -7.02 6.66
CA GLU A 249 -8.41 -7.69 7.11
C GLU A 249 -8.11 -8.65 8.26
N THR A 250 -9.12 -8.96 9.09
CA THR A 250 -8.99 -10.01 10.09
C THR A 250 -8.62 -11.35 9.46
N THR A 251 -7.76 -12.10 10.11
CA THR A 251 -7.31 -13.46 9.73
C THR A 251 -7.46 -14.41 10.91
N GLY A 252 -7.06 -15.68 10.78
CA GLY A 252 -7.20 -16.68 11.83
C GLY A 252 -8.60 -17.26 11.92
N THR A 253 -9.10 -17.45 13.14
CA THR A 253 -10.47 -17.93 13.40
C THR A 253 -11.24 -16.91 14.23
N ILE A 254 -12.57 -17.02 14.27
CA ILE A 254 -13.39 -16.04 15.01
C ILE A 254 -13.09 -16.00 16.52
N SER A 255 -12.67 -17.10 17.10
CA SER A 255 -12.24 -17.18 18.51
C SER A 255 -10.74 -16.92 18.70
N ASP A 256 -9.99 -16.78 17.62
CA ASP A 256 -8.54 -16.62 17.64
C ASP A 256 -8.09 -15.73 16.48
N ILE A 257 -8.53 -14.46 16.54
CA ILE A 257 -8.30 -13.46 15.50
C ILE A 257 -6.79 -13.13 15.43
N THR A 258 -6.28 -13.04 14.21
CA THR A 258 -4.95 -12.48 13.91
C THR A 258 -5.10 -11.36 12.86
N ILE A 259 -4.04 -10.57 12.65
CA ILE A 259 -3.99 -9.54 11.60
C ILE A 259 -2.61 -9.62 10.98
N LYS A 260 -2.49 -10.37 9.90
CA LYS A 260 -1.20 -10.74 9.27
C LYS A 260 -1.29 -10.71 7.76
N PRO A 261 -0.18 -10.46 7.05
CA PRO A 261 -0.11 -10.62 5.60
C PRO A 261 -0.03 -12.09 5.19
N ASP A 262 -0.37 -12.36 3.96
CA ASP A 262 -0.27 -13.68 3.30
C ASP A 262 -1.01 -14.82 4.02
N VAL A 263 -2.10 -14.46 4.71
CA VAL A 263 -2.98 -15.39 5.41
C VAL A 263 -4.40 -15.20 4.89
N GLN A 264 -5.15 -16.28 4.79
CA GLN A 264 -6.53 -16.19 4.31
C GLN A 264 -7.38 -15.34 5.26
N SER A 265 -8.13 -14.37 4.69
CA SER A 265 -9.07 -13.53 5.44
C SER A 265 -10.07 -14.37 6.24
N LEU A 266 -10.33 -13.98 7.47
CA LEU A 266 -11.43 -14.52 8.28
C LEU A 266 -12.75 -14.07 7.65
N ARG A 267 -13.56 -15.02 7.21
CA ARG A 267 -14.82 -14.81 6.49
C ARG A 267 -15.91 -15.67 7.07
N SER A 268 -17.11 -15.60 6.48
CA SER A 268 -18.25 -16.45 6.84
C SER A 268 -18.72 -16.26 8.29
N GLN A 269 -18.63 -15.03 8.78
CA GLN A 269 -19.14 -14.63 10.10
C GLN A 269 -20.24 -13.59 9.94
N LYS A 270 -21.21 -13.58 10.88
CA LYS A 270 -22.19 -12.50 10.99
C LYS A 270 -21.54 -11.24 11.54
N VAL A 271 -22.12 -10.07 11.23
CA VAL A 271 -21.64 -8.79 11.78
C VAL A 271 -21.52 -8.84 13.30
N SER A 272 -22.54 -9.38 13.99
CA SER A 272 -22.53 -9.51 15.47
C SER A 272 -21.42 -10.43 15.98
N SER A 273 -21.08 -11.48 15.24
CA SER A 273 -19.98 -12.38 15.61
C SER A 273 -18.62 -11.69 15.49
N PHE A 274 -18.40 -10.95 14.40
CA PHE A 274 -17.19 -10.14 14.26
C PHE A 274 -17.06 -9.14 15.42
N GLU A 275 -18.07 -8.30 15.62
CA GLU A 275 -18.04 -7.27 16.66
C GLU A 275 -17.78 -7.85 18.05
N THR A 276 -18.55 -8.89 18.46
CA THR A 276 -18.40 -9.51 19.78
C THR A 276 -16.99 -10.04 20.02
N ASN A 277 -16.39 -10.70 19.03
CA ASN A 277 -15.07 -11.30 19.22
C ASN A 277 -13.93 -10.27 19.05
N ILE A 278 -14.12 -9.23 18.26
CA ILE A 278 -13.17 -8.12 18.17
C ILE A 278 -13.19 -7.32 19.50
N MET A 279 -14.37 -7.04 20.06
CA MET A 279 -14.48 -6.39 21.37
C MET A 279 -13.80 -7.21 22.48
N ALA A 280 -13.86 -8.54 22.40
CA ALA A 280 -13.21 -9.41 23.38
C ALA A 280 -11.66 -9.45 23.27
N MET A 281 -11.06 -8.83 22.27
CA MET A 281 -9.60 -8.84 22.11
C MET A 281 -8.86 -8.11 23.24
N ASN A 282 -9.51 -7.22 24.00
CA ASN A 282 -8.94 -6.55 25.17
C ASN A 282 -9.47 -7.08 26.51
N ASP A 283 -10.21 -8.19 26.51
CA ASP A 283 -10.65 -8.83 27.74
C ASP A 283 -9.47 -9.22 28.65
N SER A 284 -9.71 -9.30 29.94
CA SER A 284 -8.68 -9.70 30.92
C SER A 284 -8.06 -11.04 30.55
N GLY A 285 -6.75 -11.10 30.44
CA GLY A 285 -6.00 -12.29 30.07
C GLY A 285 -5.96 -12.60 28.57
N ASN A 286 -6.30 -11.61 27.73
CA ASN A 286 -6.20 -11.77 26.29
C ASN A 286 -4.76 -12.05 25.83
N LYS A 287 -4.63 -12.84 24.77
CA LYS A 287 -3.32 -13.23 24.21
C LYS A 287 -2.53 -12.09 23.54
N TYR A 288 -3.22 -11.03 23.15
CA TYR A 288 -2.61 -9.89 22.42
C TYR A 288 -1.85 -8.96 23.35
N GLY A 289 -2.19 -8.98 24.64
CA GLY A 289 -1.64 -8.11 25.65
C GLY A 289 -2.21 -6.69 25.63
N PHE A 290 -3.35 -6.49 24.97
CA PHE A 290 -4.09 -5.24 25.10
C PHE A 290 -4.54 -5.04 26.55
N ALA A 291 -4.42 -3.81 27.03
CA ALA A 291 -4.89 -3.47 28.38
C ALA A 291 -6.44 -3.50 28.40
N SER A 292 -7.01 -3.85 29.54
CA SER A 292 -8.48 -3.76 29.72
C SER A 292 -9.03 -2.33 29.68
N THR A 293 -8.14 -1.32 29.69
CA THR A 293 -8.45 0.10 29.47
C THR A 293 -8.40 0.51 28.01
N ASP A 294 -7.82 -0.31 27.14
CA ASP A 294 -7.90 -0.10 25.71
C ASP A 294 -9.33 -0.35 25.25
N ASP A 295 -9.68 0.14 24.09
CA ASP A 295 -10.92 -0.21 23.41
C ASP A 295 -10.61 -0.93 22.11
N THR A 296 -11.16 -2.12 21.94
CA THR A 296 -11.07 -2.87 20.67
C THR A 296 -12.47 -3.04 20.10
N HIS A 297 -12.67 -2.65 18.85
CA HIS A 297 -13.98 -2.76 18.20
C HIS A 297 -13.85 -2.96 16.69
N MET A 298 -14.93 -3.39 16.07
CA MET A 298 -15.03 -3.52 14.63
C MET A 298 -15.12 -2.12 13.99
N MET A 299 -14.31 -1.87 12.97
CA MET A 299 -14.19 -0.57 12.31
C MET A 299 -15.56 0.02 11.95
N LYS A 300 -15.80 1.29 12.33
CA LYS A 300 -17.01 2.02 11.96
C LYS A 300 -16.91 2.57 10.53
N ASN A 301 -18.06 2.94 9.96
CA ASN A 301 -18.09 3.52 8.61
C ASN A 301 -17.33 4.87 8.53
N MET A 302 -17.42 5.70 9.58
CA MET A 302 -16.63 6.94 9.68
C MET A 302 -15.13 6.69 9.83
N GLU A 303 -14.73 5.64 10.53
CA GLU A 303 -13.31 5.29 10.69
C GLU A 303 -12.71 4.80 9.38
N TRP A 304 -13.50 4.05 8.57
CA TRP A 304 -13.14 3.74 7.18
C TRP A 304 -12.91 5.03 6.38
N GLY A 305 -13.84 5.98 6.46
CA GLY A 305 -13.73 7.28 5.80
C GLY A 305 -12.47 8.04 6.20
N ALA A 306 -12.08 7.98 7.48
CA ALA A 306 -10.85 8.63 7.95
C ALA A 306 -9.60 8.03 7.31
N VAL A 307 -9.52 6.72 7.15
CA VAL A 307 -8.42 6.08 6.44
C VAL A 307 -8.46 6.43 4.94
N ALA A 308 -9.64 6.34 4.32
CA ALA A 308 -9.84 6.62 2.90
C ALA A 308 -9.38 8.06 2.53
N TYR A 309 -9.74 9.06 3.35
CA TYR A 309 -9.36 10.45 3.09
C TYR A 309 -7.88 10.71 3.32
N LEU A 310 -7.29 10.14 4.37
CA LEU A 310 -5.85 10.26 4.61
C LEU A 310 -5.06 9.56 3.50
N SER A 311 -5.55 8.42 2.98
CA SER A 311 -4.92 7.73 1.86
C SER A 311 -4.92 8.55 0.58
N HIS A 312 -6.00 9.31 0.34
CA HIS A 312 -6.17 10.13 -0.86
C HIS A 312 -5.69 11.59 -0.63
N SER A 313 -4.55 11.73 0.01
CA SER A 313 -3.89 13.00 0.33
C SER A 313 -2.39 12.92 0.04
N LYS A 314 -1.69 14.03 0.20
CA LYS A 314 -0.22 14.06 0.11
C LYS A 314 0.49 13.15 1.10
N TYR A 315 -0.18 12.72 2.15
CA TYR A 315 0.34 11.77 3.15
C TYR A 315 0.08 10.30 2.79
N GLY A 316 -0.66 10.05 1.72
CA GLY A 316 -0.99 8.74 1.17
C GLY A 316 -0.53 8.60 -0.29
N THR A 317 -1.47 8.32 -1.20
CA THR A 317 -1.15 8.00 -2.60
C THR A 317 -1.02 9.23 -3.51
N CYS A 318 -1.17 10.46 -2.99
CA CYS A 318 -1.06 11.67 -3.80
C CYS A 318 0.36 12.26 -3.77
N THR A 319 0.80 12.82 -4.90
CA THR A 319 2.05 13.56 -5.05
C THR A 319 1.81 14.72 -6.00
N ASP A 320 2.13 15.94 -5.57
CA ASP A 320 1.97 17.18 -6.36
C ASP A 320 0.55 17.35 -6.95
N GLY A 321 -0.47 17.05 -6.14
CA GLY A 321 -1.88 17.16 -6.53
C GLY A 321 -2.41 16.01 -7.39
N THR A 322 -1.55 15.06 -7.78
CA THR A 322 -1.96 13.86 -8.54
C THR A 322 -2.03 12.66 -7.62
N CYS A 323 -3.17 11.98 -7.61
CA CYS A 323 -3.40 10.80 -6.77
C CYS A 323 -3.40 9.53 -7.60
N THR A 324 -2.78 8.48 -7.06
CA THR A 324 -2.79 7.14 -7.66
C THR A 324 -3.84 6.29 -6.97
N GLU A 325 -4.62 5.56 -7.75
CA GLU A 325 -5.56 4.58 -7.23
C GLU A 325 -4.82 3.44 -6.52
N ILE A 326 -5.36 2.98 -5.40
CA ILE A 326 -4.82 1.84 -4.66
C ILE A 326 -5.11 0.57 -5.46
N ASN A 327 -4.08 -0.24 -5.74
CA ASN A 327 -4.25 -1.47 -6.47
C ASN A 327 -5.14 -2.47 -5.71
N ILE A 328 -5.96 -3.19 -6.49
CA ILE A 328 -6.91 -4.14 -5.94
C ILE A 328 -6.18 -5.40 -5.46
N ASN A 329 -6.50 -5.87 -4.26
CA ASN A 329 -6.18 -7.23 -3.85
C ASN A 329 -7.07 -8.19 -4.65
N ASN A 330 -6.52 -8.80 -5.70
CA ASN A 330 -7.25 -9.70 -6.61
C ASN A 330 -7.04 -11.20 -6.30
N SER A 331 -6.54 -11.53 -5.11
CA SER A 331 -6.34 -12.92 -4.70
C SER A 331 -7.67 -13.68 -4.61
N SER A 332 -7.88 -14.63 -5.51
CA SER A 332 -9.07 -15.49 -5.53
C SER A 332 -9.19 -16.41 -4.30
N SER A 333 -8.10 -16.60 -3.58
CA SER A 333 -8.02 -17.32 -2.31
C SER A 333 -8.20 -16.41 -1.09
N TYR A 334 -8.43 -15.09 -1.30
CA TYR A 334 -8.58 -14.07 -0.26
C TYR A 334 -7.36 -13.95 0.68
N TYR A 335 -6.15 -14.11 0.17
CA TYR A 335 -4.96 -13.86 0.95
C TYR A 335 -4.75 -12.37 1.17
N THR A 336 -4.46 -11.98 2.40
CA THR A 336 -4.26 -10.60 2.82
C THR A 336 -2.94 -10.02 2.29
N GLY A 337 -2.91 -8.69 2.07
CA GLY A 337 -1.69 -7.96 1.70
C GLY A 337 -1.24 -8.18 0.26
N ARG A 338 -2.10 -8.72 -0.61
CA ARG A 338 -1.80 -8.98 -2.01
C ARG A 338 -2.14 -7.79 -2.90
N SER A 339 -1.49 -7.69 -4.05
CA SER A 339 -1.70 -6.64 -5.03
C SER A 339 -1.68 -7.19 -6.44
N GLY A 340 -2.82 -7.13 -7.11
CA GLY A 340 -2.93 -7.56 -8.50
C GLY A 340 -3.15 -6.44 -9.52
N GLY A 341 -3.46 -5.23 -9.08
CA GLY A 341 -3.86 -4.13 -9.97
C GLY A 341 -5.19 -4.37 -10.66
N ASN A 342 -5.61 -3.42 -11.50
CA ASN A 342 -6.88 -3.49 -12.23
C ASN A 342 -6.88 -4.54 -13.36
N THR A 343 -5.71 -5.04 -13.79
CA THR A 343 -5.57 -5.99 -14.90
C THR A 343 -4.40 -6.93 -14.66
N ASN A 344 -4.67 -8.17 -14.31
CA ASN A 344 -3.74 -9.33 -14.38
C ASN A 344 -2.27 -9.11 -13.96
N ALA A 345 -1.97 -8.19 -13.06
CA ALA A 345 -0.65 -8.11 -12.46
C ALA A 345 -0.42 -9.32 -11.53
N SER A 346 0.81 -9.73 -11.37
CA SER A 346 1.14 -10.85 -10.49
C SER A 346 0.85 -10.47 -9.03
N GLU A 347 0.14 -11.33 -8.32
CA GLU A 347 -0.16 -11.17 -6.91
C GLU A 347 1.11 -11.34 -6.07
N THR A 348 1.42 -10.35 -5.21
CA THR A 348 2.53 -10.42 -4.25
C THR A 348 2.03 -9.99 -2.89
N ALA A 349 2.25 -10.81 -1.86
CA ALA A 349 1.90 -10.45 -0.50
C ALA A 349 2.91 -9.47 0.11
N GLU A 350 2.45 -8.60 1.02
CA GLU A 350 3.29 -7.64 1.73
C GLU A 350 4.49 -8.33 2.41
N GLY A 351 4.30 -9.45 3.09
CA GLY A 351 5.38 -10.17 3.77
C GLY A 351 6.40 -10.85 2.85
N THR A 352 6.12 -10.93 1.55
CA THR A 352 7.03 -11.50 0.53
C THR A 352 7.54 -10.43 -0.44
N TYR A 353 7.06 -9.21 -0.30
CA TYR A 353 7.49 -8.10 -1.14
C TYR A 353 8.93 -7.70 -0.80
N LYS A 354 9.72 -7.52 -1.84
CA LYS A 354 11.07 -7.00 -1.73
C LYS A 354 11.09 -5.56 -2.26
N TYR A 355 11.11 -4.61 -1.34
CA TYR A 355 11.24 -3.19 -1.67
C TYR A 355 12.64 -2.96 -2.25
N ASN A 356 12.77 -2.16 -3.29
CA ASN A 356 14.03 -1.92 -4.01
C ASN A 356 14.69 -3.13 -4.70
N GLN A 357 13.94 -4.19 -4.99
CA GLN A 357 14.50 -5.19 -5.89
C GLN A 357 14.79 -4.56 -7.25
N THR A 358 16.04 -4.67 -7.63
CA THR A 358 16.41 -4.51 -9.03
C THR A 358 16.22 -5.85 -9.72
N LYS A 359 15.36 -5.88 -10.73
CA LYS A 359 15.30 -7.02 -11.64
C LYS A 359 16.51 -6.95 -12.55
N ILE A 360 17.31 -7.99 -12.52
CA ILE A 360 18.32 -8.20 -13.58
C ILE A 360 17.53 -8.41 -14.86
N VAL A 361 17.53 -7.43 -15.76
CA VAL A 361 16.85 -7.53 -17.06
C VAL A 361 17.75 -8.08 -18.14
N ASP A 362 19.05 -7.90 -17.97
CA ASP A 362 20.05 -8.47 -18.88
C ASP A 362 21.38 -8.68 -18.15
N THR A 363 22.06 -9.77 -18.48
CA THR A 363 23.43 -10.03 -18.05
C THR A 363 24.23 -10.38 -19.31
N THR A 364 25.22 -9.58 -19.60
CA THR A 364 26.09 -9.81 -20.76
C THR A 364 27.51 -10.08 -20.31
N ILE A 365 28.15 -11.06 -20.92
CA ILE A 365 29.56 -11.37 -20.67
C ILE A 365 30.42 -10.38 -21.45
N VAL A 366 31.40 -9.78 -20.77
CA VAL A 366 32.40 -8.95 -21.42
C VAL A 366 33.35 -9.85 -22.22
N ASP A 367 33.44 -9.62 -23.52
CA ASP A 367 34.27 -10.44 -24.44
C ASP A 367 35.75 -10.45 -24.02
N GLY A 368 36.34 -11.63 -24.10
CA GLY A 368 37.75 -11.85 -23.78
C GLY A 368 38.04 -11.96 -22.27
N THR A 369 37.01 -12.01 -21.42
CA THR A 369 37.19 -12.23 -19.99
C THR A 369 36.78 -13.64 -19.55
N GLY A 370 37.33 -14.11 -18.42
CA GLY A 370 37.10 -15.46 -17.90
C GLY A 370 37.88 -16.56 -18.58
N THR A 371 37.79 -17.76 -18.04
CA THR A 371 38.44 -18.98 -18.58
C THR A 371 37.42 -19.80 -19.35
N THR A 372 37.69 -20.04 -20.63
CA THR A 372 36.81 -20.84 -21.50
C THR A 372 36.77 -22.32 -21.05
N ILE A 373 35.57 -22.84 -20.93
CA ILE A 373 35.31 -24.25 -20.69
C ILE A 373 34.81 -24.86 -22.01
N THR A 374 35.53 -25.89 -22.51
CA THR A 374 35.18 -26.57 -23.74
C THR A 374 34.20 -27.71 -23.43
N PRO A 375 32.95 -27.68 -23.93
CA PRO A 375 32.00 -28.76 -23.71
C PRO A 375 32.27 -29.98 -24.61
N THR A 376 31.81 -31.13 -24.19
CA THR A 376 31.61 -32.29 -25.06
C THR A 376 30.27 -32.14 -25.77
N ILE A 377 30.26 -32.30 -27.10
CA ILE A 377 29.05 -32.12 -27.91
C ILE A 377 28.53 -33.50 -28.33
N THR A 378 27.26 -33.76 -28.04
CA THR A 378 26.51 -34.93 -28.47
C THR A 378 25.42 -34.50 -29.44
N ASN A 379 25.47 -35.00 -30.66
CA ASN A 379 24.53 -34.70 -31.72
C ASN A 379 23.51 -35.84 -31.89
N ASP A 380 22.31 -35.50 -32.34
CA ASP A 380 21.31 -36.50 -32.73
C ASP A 380 21.83 -37.43 -33.80
N THR A 381 21.55 -38.72 -33.71
CA THR A 381 22.03 -39.71 -34.67
C THR A 381 21.09 -39.88 -35.87
N THR A 382 19.82 -39.59 -35.71
CA THR A 382 18.79 -39.71 -36.75
C THR A 382 18.67 -38.43 -37.56
N TYR A 383 18.64 -37.30 -36.89
CA TYR A 383 18.52 -35.99 -37.45
C TYR A 383 19.64 -35.07 -36.91
N PRO A 384 20.91 -35.31 -37.34
CA PRO A 384 22.04 -34.57 -36.78
C PRO A 384 22.01 -33.12 -37.17
N TRP A 385 22.22 -32.23 -36.17
CA TRP A 385 22.41 -30.80 -36.39
C TRP A 385 23.65 -30.57 -37.21
N THR A 386 23.57 -29.61 -38.12
CA THR A 386 24.73 -29.14 -38.90
C THR A 386 25.37 -27.95 -38.23
N GLU A 387 26.72 -27.88 -38.26
CA GLU A 387 27.48 -26.77 -37.72
C GLU A 387 28.23 -26.07 -38.81
N THR A 388 28.18 -24.75 -38.90
CA THR A 388 28.94 -23.94 -39.83
C THR A 388 29.33 -22.62 -39.15
N GLY A 389 30.63 -22.45 -38.87
CA GLY A 389 31.15 -21.21 -38.30
C GLY A 389 30.57 -20.83 -36.92
N GLY A 390 30.28 -21.83 -36.11
CA GLY A 390 29.68 -21.66 -34.77
C GLY A 390 28.18 -21.53 -34.77
N LEU A 391 27.51 -21.64 -35.91
CA LEU A 391 26.05 -21.69 -36.03
C LEU A 391 25.59 -23.13 -36.16
N TYR A 392 24.79 -23.61 -35.23
CA TYR A 392 24.14 -24.92 -35.25
C TYR A 392 22.73 -24.79 -35.80
N LYS A 393 22.34 -25.67 -36.73
CA LYS A 393 21.04 -25.73 -37.39
C LYS A 393 20.44 -27.14 -37.21
N SER A 394 19.19 -27.23 -36.80
CA SER A 394 18.48 -28.50 -36.77
C SER A 394 18.30 -29.07 -38.20
N SER A 395 18.23 -30.38 -38.32
CA SER A 395 18.09 -31.05 -39.64
C SER A 395 16.74 -31.70 -39.87
N THR A 396 15.72 -31.38 -39.08
CA THR A 396 14.34 -31.94 -39.22
C THR A 396 13.56 -31.26 -40.34
N GLN A 397 14.16 -30.35 -41.06
CA GLN A 397 13.53 -29.60 -42.14
C GLN A 397 12.78 -30.52 -43.12
N GLY A 398 11.46 -30.32 -43.24
CA GLY A 398 10.60 -31.09 -44.14
C GLY A 398 10.28 -32.53 -43.62
N VAL A 399 10.68 -32.93 -42.43
CA VAL A 399 10.37 -34.25 -41.85
C VAL A 399 9.32 -34.12 -40.75
N ASN A 400 8.08 -34.49 -41.10
CA ASN A 400 6.94 -34.43 -40.16
C ASN A 400 7.10 -35.39 -38.99
N SER A 401 6.53 -35.00 -37.86
CA SER A 401 6.54 -35.76 -36.59
C SER A 401 7.94 -36.15 -36.12
N SER A 402 8.88 -35.23 -36.24
CA SER A 402 10.29 -35.44 -35.89
C SER A 402 10.74 -34.58 -34.72
N THR A 403 11.73 -35.10 -34.01
CA THR A 403 12.39 -34.37 -32.91
C THR A 403 13.90 -34.59 -33.05
N THR A 404 14.69 -33.55 -32.84
CA THR A 404 16.15 -33.63 -32.85
C THR A 404 16.76 -32.89 -31.68
N ASN A 405 17.87 -33.40 -31.16
CA ASN A 405 18.56 -32.90 -29.98
C ASN A 405 20.02 -32.54 -30.27
N LEU A 406 20.49 -31.47 -29.66
CA LEU A 406 21.91 -31.10 -29.63
C LEU A 406 22.29 -30.82 -28.18
N THR A 407 23.23 -31.61 -27.63
CA THR A 407 23.59 -31.54 -26.20
C THR A 407 25.04 -31.11 -26.03
N PHE A 408 25.27 -30.20 -25.11
CA PHE A 408 26.59 -29.73 -24.66
C PHE A 408 26.76 -30.13 -23.18
N SER A 409 27.74 -31.00 -22.90
CA SER A 409 28.04 -31.49 -21.54
C SER A 409 29.36 -30.88 -21.05
N PHE A 410 29.40 -30.34 -19.86
CA PHE A 410 30.56 -29.70 -19.25
C PHE A 410 30.52 -29.71 -17.74
N THR A 411 31.63 -29.36 -17.09
CA THR A 411 31.68 -29.16 -15.62
C THR A 411 31.94 -27.70 -15.36
N ALA A 412 31.08 -27.07 -14.54
CA ALA A 412 31.27 -25.76 -13.96
C ALA A 412 32.19 -25.88 -12.72
N PRO A 413 33.42 -25.31 -12.76
CA PRO A 413 34.39 -25.48 -11.68
C PRO A 413 34.10 -24.61 -10.47
N SER A 414 33.30 -23.55 -10.62
CA SER A 414 32.96 -22.60 -9.55
C SER A 414 31.51 -22.10 -9.68
N ASP A 415 31.01 -21.49 -8.61
CA ASP A 415 29.69 -20.81 -8.59
C ASP A 415 29.70 -19.49 -9.36
N ASN A 416 30.84 -19.13 -9.97
CA ASN A 416 30.97 -17.97 -10.85
C ASN A 416 31.18 -18.39 -12.32
N THR A 417 30.69 -19.54 -12.71
CA THR A 417 30.66 -20.03 -14.10
C THR A 417 29.41 -19.45 -14.79
N TYR A 418 29.60 -19.02 -16.04
CA TYR A 418 28.49 -18.47 -16.85
C TYR A 418 28.36 -19.25 -18.17
N LEU A 419 27.10 -19.58 -18.49
CA LEU A 419 26.65 -20.08 -19.77
C LEU A 419 25.99 -18.96 -20.56
N SER A 420 26.35 -18.74 -21.79
CA SER A 420 25.64 -17.81 -22.69
C SER A 420 25.48 -18.41 -24.07
N PHE A 421 24.36 -18.14 -24.73
CA PHE A 421 24.08 -18.54 -26.11
C PHE A 421 23.01 -17.67 -26.75
N ASP A 422 23.03 -17.60 -28.07
CA ASP A 422 21.99 -16.98 -28.89
C ASP A 422 21.19 -18.08 -29.58
N TRP A 423 19.88 -17.98 -29.58
CA TRP A 423 19.00 -18.95 -30.21
C TRP A 423 17.82 -18.32 -30.94
N SER A 424 17.32 -18.99 -31.95
CA SER A 424 16.24 -18.53 -32.80
C SER A 424 15.53 -19.72 -33.45
N VAL A 425 14.41 -19.43 -34.11
CA VAL A 425 13.65 -20.42 -34.88
C VAL A 425 12.98 -19.75 -36.08
N SER A 426 12.84 -20.50 -37.14
CA SER A 426 12.00 -20.15 -38.29
C SER A 426 11.07 -21.32 -38.53
N SER A 427 9.83 -21.23 -38.09
CA SER A 427 8.86 -22.33 -38.07
C SER A 427 7.43 -21.81 -38.04
N GLU A 428 6.46 -22.72 -37.99
CA GLU A 428 5.09 -22.41 -37.62
C GLU A 428 4.97 -21.83 -36.24
N THR A 429 3.74 -21.63 -35.77
CA THR A 429 3.50 -21.12 -34.41
C THR A 429 4.00 -22.08 -33.33
N VAL A 430 4.33 -21.55 -32.16
CA VAL A 430 4.88 -22.30 -31.03
C VAL A 430 4.00 -23.47 -30.53
N SER A 431 2.74 -23.54 -31.00
CA SER A 431 1.82 -24.65 -30.70
C SER A 431 2.12 -25.90 -31.50
N TYR A 432 2.81 -25.79 -32.65
CA TYR A 432 3.09 -26.85 -33.62
C TYR A 432 4.56 -27.14 -33.72
N ASP A 433 5.35 -26.20 -34.24
CA ASP A 433 6.79 -26.36 -34.44
C ASP A 433 7.54 -25.38 -33.55
N TYR A 434 8.49 -25.88 -32.79
CA TYR A 434 9.20 -25.07 -31.81
C TYR A 434 10.59 -25.61 -31.47
N ILE A 435 11.43 -24.70 -30.97
CA ILE A 435 12.67 -25.07 -30.28
C ILE A 435 12.51 -24.72 -28.77
N TYR A 436 13.15 -25.52 -27.93
CA TYR A 436 13.34 -25.24 -26.50
C TYR A 436 14.69 -25.76 -26.05
N TYR A 437 15.12 -25.34 -24.84
CA TYR A 437 16.33 -25.89 -24.24
C TYR A 437 16.02 -26.39 -22.81
N THR A 438 16.75 -27.43 -22.42
CA THR A 438 16.76 -28.00 -21.07
C THR A 438 18.16 -27.93 -20.52
N ILE A 439 18.30 -27.47 -19.27
CA ILE A 439 19.58 -27.50 -18.56
C ILE A 439 19.41 -28.47 -17.39
N THR A 440 20.34 -29.41 -17.27
CA THR A 440 20.42 -30.30 -16.10
C THR A 440 21.68 -29.99 -15.30
N LYS A 441 21.60 -30.07 -13.99
CA LYS A 441 22.74 -30.08 -13.06
C LYS A 441 22.78 -31.40 -12.33
N ASP A 442 23.91 -32.09 -12.42
CA ASP A 442 24.12 -33.41 -11.78
C ASP A 442 22.98 -34.42 -12.11
N GLY A 443 22.50 -34.37 -13.36
CA GLY A 443 21.44 -35.23 -13.87
C GLY A 443 20.00 -34.76 -13.54
N THR A 444 19.83 -33.65 -12.81
CA THR A 444 18.52 -33.09 -12.47
C THR A 444 18.19 -31.86 -13.28
N ALA A 445 17.03 -31.85 -13.96
CA ALA A 445 16.63 -30.70 -14.77
C ALA A 445 16.30 -29.47 -13.90
N LEU A 446 16.75 -28.30 -14.32
CA LEU A 446 16.42 -27.03 -13.67
C LEU A 446 14.99 -26.66 -14.01
N SER A 447 14.21 -26.24 -12.98
CA SER A 447 12.76 -26.05 -13.05
C SER A 447 12.31 -24.94 -14.02
N ASP A 448 13.17 -23.99 -14.33
CA ASP A 448 12.92 -22.84 -15.22
C ASP A 448 13.35 -23.10 -16.67
N THR A 449 13.67 -24.35 -17.04
CA THR A 449 14.07 -24.77 -18.37
C THR A 449 13.10 -25.83 -18.92
N GLY A 450 13.37 -26.38 -20.10
CA GLY A 450 12.51 -27.35 -20.77
C GLY A 450 11.40 -26.68 -21.59
N THR A 451 10.24 -27.32 -21.67
CA THR A 451 9.13 -26.84 -22.52
C THR A 451 8.55 -25.47 -22.13
N SER A 452 8.90 -24.95 -20.96
CA SER A 452 8.55 -23.55 -20.56
C SER A 452 9.32 -22.50 -21.37
N THR A 453 10.45 -22.87 -21.99
CA THR A 453 11.28 -21.96 -22.79
C THR A 453 10.92 -21.95 -24.27
N LYS A 454 9.90 -22.68 -24.72
CA LYS A 454 9.52 -22.81 -26.14
C LYS A 454 9.46 -21.48 -26.86
N ILE A 455 10.08 -21.44 -28.05
CA ILE A 455 9.88 -20.39 -29.04
C ILE A 455 9.51 -21.01 -30.38
N GLY A 456 8.63 -20.36 -31.14
CA GLY A 456 8.17 -20.78 -32.47
C GLY A 456 7.50 -19.60 -33.17
N GLY A 457 7.22 -19.77 -34.45
CA GLY A 457 6.53 -18.77 -35.23
C GLY A 457 7.47 -17.89 -36.09
N THR A 458 6.85 -17.03 -36.87
CA THR A 458 7.55 -16.15 -37.83
C THR A 458 7.99 -14.83 -37.19
N THR A 459 7.68 -14.59 -35.93
CA THR A 459 8.07 -13.36 -35.21
C THR A 459 9.59 -13.20 -35.05
N LEU A 460 10.35 -14.29 -35.14
CA LEU A 460 11.82 -14.31 -35.08
C LEU A 460 12.47 -14.41 -36.44
N GLY A 461 11.71 -14.41 -37.53
CA GLY A 461 12.16 -14.46 -38.92
C GLY A 461 11.49 -15.58 -39.71
N THR A 462 11.32 -15.37 -41.02
CA THR A 462 10.76 -16.35 -41.96
C THR A 462 11.82 -17.04 -42.78
N THR A 463 13.02 -16.45 -42.84
CA THR A 463 14.21 -16.96 -43.54
C THR A 463 15.44 -16.81 -42.67
N GLU A 464 16.50 -17.54 -42.96
CA GLU A 464 17.75 -17.45 -42.21
C GLU A 464 18.35 -16.04 -42.16
N ASP A 465 18.25 -15.28 -43.23
CA ASP A 465 18.77 -13.90 -43.31
C ASP A 465 17.96 -12.90 -42.47
N ALA A 466 16.72 -13.24 -42.14
CA ALA A 466 15.80 -12.39 -41.38
C ALA A 466 15.68 -12.79 -39.92
N LEU A 467 16.49 -13.73 -39.42
CA LEU A 467 16.41 -14.22 -38.03
C LEU A 467 16.78 -13.17 -37.02
N THR A 468 15.90 -13.01 -36.00
CA THR A 468 16.21 -12.31 -34.76
C THR A 468 16.55 -13.33 -33.67
N TYR A 469 17.73 -13.19 -33.08
CA TYR A 469 18.17 -14.09 -32.02
C TYR A 469 17.83 -13.54 -30.65
N LYS A 470 17.41 -14.44 -29.75
CA LYS A 470 17.31 -14.16 -28.31
C LYS A 470 18.60 -14.60 -27.63
N ASN A 471 19.16 -13.77 -26.77
CA ASN A 471 20.28 -14.15 -25.91
C ASN A 471 19.78 -14.77 -24.60
N VAL A 472 20.51 -15.74 -24.11
CA VAL A 472 20.41 -16.28 -22.76
C VAL A 472 21.80 -16.22 -22.15
N THR A 473 21.91 -15.55 -20.98
CA THR A 473 23.13 -15.54 -20.16
C THR A 473 22.74 -15.92 -18.75
N ARG A 474 23.38 -16.95 -18.19
CA ARG A 474 23.04 -17.55 -16.92
C ARG A 474 24.27 -17.87 -16.10
N GLN A 475 24.29 -17.45 -14.83
CA GLN A 475 25.25 -17.91 -13.83
C GLN A 475 24.89 -19.34 -13.39
N LEU A 476 25.88 -20.17 -13.24
CA LEU A 476 25.78 -21.56 -12.82
C LEU A 476 26.54 -21.74 -11.51
N GLU A 477 26.03 -22.58 -10.63
CA GLU A 477 26.79 -23.10 -9.48
C GLU A 477 27.79 -24.18 -9.94
N SER A 478 28.78 -24.48 -9.13
CA SER A 478 29.69 -25.61 -9.42
C SER A 478 28.92 -26.94 -9.54
N GLY A 479 29.31 -27.77 -10.51
CA GLY A 479 28.65 -29.05 -10.78
C GLY A 479 28.77 -29.51 -12.23
N SER A 480 28.21 -30.68 -12.53
CA SER A 480 28.16 -31.22 -13.88
C SER A 480 26.88 -30.81 -14.59
N TYR A 481 27.02 -30.26 -15.80
CA TYR A 481 25.88 -29.71 -16.54
C TYR A 481 25.76 -30.33 -17.95
N GLU A 482 24.49 -30.45 -18.37
CA GLU A 482 24.13 -30.67 -19.74
C GLU A 482 23.11 -29.61 -20.18
N ILE A 483 23.36 -28.94 -21.30
CA ILE A 483 22.36 -28.16 -22.01
C ILE A 483 21.96 -28.85 -23.27
N THR A 484 20.68 -29.17 -23.42
CA THR A 484 20.11 -29.82 -24.62
C THR A 484 19.15 -28.85 -25.31
N PHE A 485 19.46 -28.55 -26.57
CA PHE A 485 18.54 -27.85 -27.48
C PHE A 485 17.71 -28.89 -28.21
N THR A 486 16.40 -28.78 -28.17
CA THR A 486 15.46 -29.69 -28.81
C THR A 486 14.60 -28.92 -29.79
N TYR A 487 14.62 -29.31 -31.05
CA TYR A 487 13.68 -28.84 -32.08
C TYR A 487 12.63 -29.92 -32.33
N VAL A 488 11.37 -29.51 -32.34
CA VAL A 488 10.19 -30.38 -32.53
C VAL A 488 9.44 -29.90 -33.74
N LYS A 489 9.14 -30.82 -34.67
CA LYS A 489 8.23 -30.61 -35.79
C LYS A 489 6.96 -31.48 -35.61
N ASP A 490 5.81 -30.91 -35.87
CA ASP A 490 4.55 -31.61 -35.83
C ASP A 490 4.29 -32.50 -37.09
N SER A 491 3.03 -32.94 -37.26
CA SER A 491 2.66 -33.88 -38.31
C SER A 491 2.25 -33.20 -39.64
N SER A 492 2.25 -31.89 -39.72
CA SER A 492 1.73 -31.19 -40.90
C SER A 492 2.68 -30.07 -41.37
N ASP A 493 2.15 -29.08 -41.96
CA ASP A 493 2.72 -28.01 -42.74
C ASP A 493 4.11 -27.52 -42.28
N ALA A 494 4.91 -27.05 -43.25
CA ALA A 494 6.16 -26.37 -43.03
C ALA A 494 5.97 -24.86 -43.22
N SER A 495 6.49 -24.06 -42.30
CA SER A 495 6.48 -22.60 -42.39
C SER A 495 7.90 -22.03 -42.13
N GLY A 496 8.26 -21.00 -42.86
CA GLY A 496 9.63 -20.46 -42.80
C GLY A 496 10.64 -21.47 -43.36
N THR A 497 11.78 -21.62 -42.67
CA THR A 497 12.80 -22.64 -42.99
C THR A 497 12.64 -23.92 -42.20
N ASP A 498 11.65 -23.96 -41.29
CA ASP A 498 11.33 -25.10 -40.46
C ASP A 498 12.54 -25.65 -39.69
N THR A 499 13.24 -24.72 -39.06
CA THR A 499 14.60 -24.97 -38.51
C THR A 499 14.79 -24.19 -37.19
N GLY A 500 15.39 -24.86 -36.20
CA GLY A 500 15.92 -24.23 -34.99
C GLY A 500 17.39 -23.84 -35.16
N TYR A 501 17.80 -22.75 -34.56
CA TYR A 501 19.13 -22.15 -34.69
C TYR A 501 19.74 -21.83 -33.33
N VAL A 502 21.02 -22.17 -33.12
CA VAL A 502 21.79 -21.85 -31.92
C VAL A 502 23.21 -21.41 -32.34
N LYS A 503 23.69 -20.32 -31.74
CA LYS A 503 25.04 -19.81 -31.98
C LYS A 503 25.63 -19.13 -30.74
N ASN A 504 26.89 -18.68 -30.85
CA ASN A 504 27.60 -17.91 -29.82
C ASN A 504 27.57 -18.59 -28.45
N ILE A 505 27.64 -19.92 -28.40
CA ILE A 505 27.69 -20.67 -27.16
C ILE A 505 29.02 -20.39 -26.45
N LYS A 506 28.93 -19.80 -25.24
CA LYS A 506 30.07 -19.48 -24.37
C LYS A 506 29.85 -20.14 -23.03
N ILE A 507 30.85 -20.84 -22.54
CA ILE A 507 30.89 -21.38 -21.17
C ILE A 507 32.20 -20.87 -20.58
N LEU A 508 32.09 -19.99 -19.59
CA LEU A 508 33.24 -19.25 -19.05
C LEU A 508 33.26 -19.33 -17.54
N ASP A 509 34.40 -19.68 -16.96
CA ASP A 509 34.57 -19.53 -15.51
C ASP A 509 35.13 -18.14 -15.20
N SER A 510 34.52 -17.53 -14.19
CA SER A 510 34.88 -16.21 -13.65
C SER A 510 35.04 -15.10 -14.71
N PRO A 511 34.12 -14.95 -15.68
CA PRO A 511 34.15 -13.82 -16.60
C PRO A 511 33.77 -12.52 -15.89
N THR A 512 34.15 -11.40 -16.50
CA THR A 512 33.54 -10.10 -16.16
C THR A 512 32.16 -10.03 -16.80
N VAL A 513 31.14 -9.67 -16.06
CA VAL A 513 29.78 -9.50 -16.56
C VAL A 513 29.30 -8.07 -16.35
N ASN A 514 28.56 -7.55 -17.32
CA ASN A 514 27.77 -6.36 -17.20
C ASN A 514 26.33 -6.79 -16.91
N THR A 515 25.77 -6.27 -15.83
CA THR A 515 24.39 -6.56 -15.44
C THR A 515 23.58 -5.27 -15.60
N GLU A 516 22.62 -5.28 -16.50
CA GLU A 516 21.61 -4.24 -16.58
C GLU A 516 20.53 -4.55 -15.57
N VAL A 517 20.38 -3.64 -14.61
CA VAL A 517 19.36 -3.73 -13.58
C VAL A 517 18.31 -2.66 -13.84
N THR A 518 17.07 -3.08 -14.01
CA THR A 518 15.94 -2.16 -13.95
C THR A 518 15.38 -2.17 -12.53
N PRO A 519 15.16 -1.02 -11.91
CA PRO A 519 14.32 -0.98 -10.71
C PRO A 519 13.00 -1.70 -11.03
N ILE A 520 12.56 -2.63 -10.21
CA ILE A 520 11.18 -3.12 -10.29
C ILE A 520 10.35 -1.91 -9.98
N GLY A 521 9.69 -1.37 -11.03
CA GLY A 521 9.03 -0.08 -10.95
C GLY A 521 8.05 -0.04 -9.78
N GLU A 522 8.10 1.04 -9.04
CA GLU A 522 7.03 1.41 -8.12
C GLU A 522 5.69 1.20 -8.83
N GLY A 523 4.78 0.44 -8.25
CA GLY A 523 3.41 0.34 -8.67
C GLY A 523 2.92 -0.97 -9.29
N LYS A 524 3.66 -2.09 -9.20
CA LYS A 524 3.16 -3.37 -9.71
C LYS A 524 2.98 -4.47 -8.69
N ASP A 525 3.60 -4.39 -7.51
CA ASP A 525 3.64 -5.49 -6.54
C ASP A 525 3.38 -4.99 -5.12
N GLY A 526 2.85 -5.82 -4.26
CA GLY A 526 2.59 -5.67 -2.84
C GLY A 526 2.23 -4.25 -2.32
N PRO A 527 3.19 -3.32 -2.16
CA PRO A 527 2.95 -2.01 -1.56
C PRO A 527 1.94 -1.12 -2.27
N SER A 528 1.74 -1.28 -3.58
CA SER A 528 0.73 -0.51 -4.33
C SER A 528 -0.71 -0.84 -3.96
N ALA A 529 -0.95 -1.94 -3.22
CA ALA A 529 -2.24 -2.26 -2.61
C ALA A 529 -2.45 -1.58 -1.24
N SER A 530 -1.50 -0.79 -0.77
CA SER A 530 -1.60 -0.08 0.51
C SER A 530 -2.04 1.37 0.34
N THR A 531 -2.57 1.92 1.42
CA THR A 531 -3.05 3.31 1.50
C THR A 531 -1.97 4.38 1.34
N THR A 532 -0.70 3.99 1.31
CA THR A 532 0.44 4.90 1.13
C THR A 532 1.22 4.64 -0.16
N GLY A 533 0.89 3.56 -0.89
CA GLY A 533 1.70 3.11 -2.01
C GLY A 533 3.06 2.52 -1.62
N ASN A 534 3.30 2.31 -0.32
CA ASN A 534 4.49 1.67 0.23
C ASN A 534 4.11 0.70 1.37
N ILE A 535 5.10 0.04 1.96
CA ILE A 535 4.86 -1.01 2.96
C ILE A 535 4.23 -0.51 4.27
N TYR A 536 4.22 0.78 4.53
CA TYR A 536 3.77 1.35 5.81
C TYR A 536 2.27 1.60 5.89
N GLY A 537 1.54 1.54 4.77
CA GLY A 537 0.10 1.76 4.73
C GLY A 537 -0.74 0.56 5.21
N ILE A 538 -2.05 0.74 5.09
CA ILE A 538 -3.07 -0.27 5.36
C ILE A 538 -3.39 -0.97 4.04
N TYR A 539 -3.48 -2.28 4.06
CA TYR A 539 -3.80 -3.15 2.93
C TYR A 539 -5.25 -3.62 2.95
N ASP A 540 -5.67 -4.26 1.88
CA ASP A 540 -6.98 -4.90 1.71
C ASP A 540 -8.18 -3.94 1.78
N MET A 541 -7.97 -2.63 1.79
CA MET A 541 -9.05 -1.65 1.66
C MET A 541 -9.54 -1.49 0.21
N SER A 542 -8.91 -2.18 -0.73
CA SER A 542 -9.30 -2.27 -2.13
C SER A 542 -9.23 -3.73 -2.56
N GLY A 543 -10.38 -4.35 -2.83
CA GLY A 543 -10.47 -5.77 -3.17
C GLY A 543 -10.39 -6.71 -1.96
N GLY A 544 -9.86 -7.94 -2.13
CA GLY A 544 -9.90 -8.95 -1.07
C GLY A 544 -11.32 -9.44 -0.80
N ALA A 545 -11.79 -9.36 0.42
CA ALA A 545 -13.20 -9.58 0.78
C ALA A 545 -13.92 -8.25 1.01
N TRP A 546 -15.23 -8.21 0.84
CA TRP A 546 -16.02 -7.11 1.35
C TRP A 546 -15.81 -6.98 2.87
N GLU A 547 -15.51 -5.81 3.37
CA GLU A 547 -15.41 -5.60 4.80
C GLU A 547 -16.71 -5.04 5.37
N TYR A 548 -17.30 -5.75 6.35
CA TYR A 548 -18.32 -5.15 7.19
C TYR A 548 -17.73 -4.01 8.00
N VAL A 549 -18.47 -2.91 8.05
CA VAL A 549 -18.21 -1.81 8.98
C VAL A 549 -19.43 -1.61 9.88
N MET A 550 -19.21 -1.08 11.09
CA MET A 550 -20.27 -0.75 12.04
C MET A 550 -21.00 0.53 11.60
N GLY A 551 -21.75 0.39 10.51
CA GLY A 551 -22.66 1.38 9.95
C GLY A 551 -23.99 0.72 9.61
N ASN A 552 -25.10 1.23 10.17
CA ASN A 552 -26.43 0.65 10.02
C ASN A 552 -27.51 1.72 9.88
N ILE A 553 -28.62 1.37 9.27
CA ILE A 553 -29.76 2.26 9.14
C ILE A 553 -30.83 1.96 10.20
N VAL A 554 -31.54 3.00 10.62
CA VAL A 554 -32.76 2.84 11.42
C VAL A 554 -33.91 2.34 10.56
N SER A 555 -34.95 1.88 11.19
CA SER A 555 -36.22 1.54 10.54
C SER A 555 -37.05 2.79 10.23
N ASN A 556 -38.21 2.56 9.62
CA ASN A 556 -39.18 3.63 9.35
C ASN A 556 -39.78 4.30 10.59
N ASP A 557 -39.58 3.75 11.81
CA ASP A 557 -39.96 4.39 13.06
C ASP A 557 -38.90 5.43 13.52
N GLY A 558 -37.76 5.50 12.88
CA GLY A 558 -36.67 6.43 13.20
C GLY A 558 -35.83 6.05 14.43
N THR A 559 -36.13 4.92 15.08
CA THR A 559 -35.51 4.54 16.36
C THR A 559 -34.94 3.12 16.38
N THR A 560 -35.64 2.15 15.80
CA THR A 560 -35.26 0.74 15.84
C THR A 560 -34.19 0.48 14.76
N MET A 561 -33.14 -0.23 15.12
CA MET A 561 -32.10 -0.64 14.17
C MET A 561 -32.57 -1.80 13.30
N MET A 562 -32.16 -1.79 12.06
CA MET A 562 -32.47 -2.86 11.11
C MET A 562 -31.45 -3.99 11.21
N SER A 563 -31.90 -5.20 11.54
CA SER A 563 -31.02 -6.35 11.79
C SER A 563 -30.68 -7.19 10.54
N GLY A 564 -31.49 -7.10 9.48
CA GLY A 564 -31.28 -7.91 8.27
C GLY A 564 -32.39 -7.72 7.25
N ASN A 565 -32.51 -8.65 6.29
CA ASN A 565 -33.53 -8.61 5.23
C ASN A 565 -34.57 -9.73 5.37
N SER A 566 -35.67 -9.49 4.71
CA SER A 566 -36.88 -10.23 4.35
C SER A 566 -37.27 -11.56 5.04
N THR A 567 -36.36 -12.40 5.52
CA THR A 567 -36.74 -13.75 6.00
C THR A 567 -35.97 -14.26 7.20
N SER A 568 -34.89 -13.57 7.63
CA SER A 568 -34.06 -14.05 8.74
C SER A 568 -33.24 -12.94 9.39
N ASN A 569 -32.92 -13.13 10.68
CA ASN A 569 -31.96 -12.31 11.41
C ASN A 569 -30.53 -12.65 10.97
N ASN A 570 -30.13 -12.09 9.84
CA ASN A 570 -28.86 -12.39 9.23
C ASN A 570 -27.66 -11.79 9.99
N SER A 571 -27.82 -10.62 10.61
CA SER A 571 -26.75 -9.96 11.35
C SER A 571 -26.48 -10.56 12.73
N GLY A 572 -27.47 -11.25 13.31
CA GLY A 572 -27.41 -11.78 14.68
C GLY A 572 -27.84 -10.81 15.77
N TYR A 573 -28.11 -9.55 15.46
CA TYR A 573 -28.61 -8.54 16.41
C TYR A 573 -30.12 -8.60 16.60
N THR A 574 -30.59 -8.19 17.79
CA THR A 574 -32.01 -7.89 18.03
C THR A 574 -32.43 -6.69 17.18
N GLY A 575 -33.58 -6.74 16.55
CA GLY A 575 -34.05 -5.62 15.74
C GLY A 575 -35.16 -6.06 14.79
N ILE A 576 -35.40 -5.26 13.76
CA ILE A 576 -36.40 -5.56 12.75
C ILE A 576 -35.76 -5.79 11.39
N ILE A 577 -36.44 -6.56 10.58
CA ILE A 577 -36.12 -6.76 9.17
C ILE A 577 -37.23 -6.23 8.29
N TYR A 578 -36.88 -5.76 7.11
CA TYR A 578 -37.81 -5.32 6.09
C TYR A 578 -37.92 -6.36 4.98
N GLY A 579 -39.16 -6.80 4.69
CA GLY A 579 -39.40 -7.74 3.63
C GLY A 579 -40.82 -7.60 3.06
N SER A 580 -40.96 -7.55 1.73
CA SER A 580 -42.24 -7.44 1.04
C SER A 580 -43.15 -6.31 1.51
N GLY A 581 -42.54 -5.17 1.94
CA GLY A 581 -43.29 -4.02 2.44
C GLY A 581 -43.76 -4.13 3.90
N SER A 582 -43.34 -5.17 4.63
CA SER A 582 -43.67 -5.38 6.04
C SER A 582 -42.42 -5.52 6.89
N TYR A 583 -42.57 -5.31 8.21
CA TYR A 583 -41.52 -5.44 9.21
C TYR A 583 -41.75 -6.66 10.10
N THR A 584 -40.69 -7.40 10.37
CA THR A 584 -40.70 -8.53 11.30
C THR A 584 -39.66 -8.30 12.37
N SER A 585 -40.03 -8.43 13.65
CA SER A 585 -39.10 -8.32 14.79
C SER A 585 -38.34 -9.63 14.99
N TYR A 586 -37.08 -9.52 15.32
CA TYR A 586 -36.19 -10.64 15.63
C TYR A 586 -35.45 -10.40 16.93
N THR A 587 -35.24 -11.48 17.67
CA THR A 587 -34.40 -11.49 18.87
C THR A 587 -33.01 -12.02 18.52
N GLY A 588 -32.00 -11.35 19.02
CA GLY A 588 -30.60 -11.72 18.89
C GLY A 588 -29.80 -11.08 20.03
N ILE A 589 -28.52 -10.82 19.82
CA ILE A 589 -27.73 -10.05 20.79
C ILE A 589 -28.14 -8.58 20.76
N VAL A 590 -27.91 -7.88 21.84
CA VAL A 590 -28.18 -6.44 21.95
C VAL A 590 -27.14 -5.69 21.10
N TYR A 591 -27.58 -4.64 20.41
CA TYR A 591 -26.64 -3.73 19.72
C TYR A 591 -25.64 -3.14 20.74
N PRO A 592 -24.38 -2.93 20.32
CA PRO A 592 -23.42 -2.27 21.18
C PRO A 592 -23.85 -0.81 21.46
N GLU A 593 -23.13 -0.17 22.38
CA GLU A 593 -23.33 1.26 22.64
C GLU A 593 -23.20 2.10 21.37
N ASN A 594 -23.88 3.25 21.36
CA ASN A 594 -23.89 4.15 20.18
C ASN A 594 -22.50 4.60 19.71
N LYS A 595 -21.49 4.62 20.58
CA LYS A 595 -20.12 4.98 20.22
C LYS A 595 -19.47 3.99 19.22
N TYR A 596 -19.96 2.75 19.18
CA TYR A 596 -19.47 1.70 18.29
C TYR A 596 -20.22 1.61 16.97
N LEU A 597 -21.22 2.45 16.73
CA LEU A 597 -22.11 2.29 15.57
C LEU A 597 -22.44 3.65 14.94
N ASP A 598 -22.16 3.79 13.66
CA ASP A 598 -22.63 4.91 12.87
C ASP A 598 -24.05 4.64 12.36
N LYS A 599 -24.99 5.49 12.74
CA LYS A 599 -26.40 5.38 12.39
C LYS A 599 -26.75 6.24 11.20
N TYR A 600 -27.62 5.73 10.33
CA TYR A 600 -28.10 6.42 9.14
C TYR A 600 -29.62 6.42 9.06
N SER A 601 -30.19 7.43 8.41
CA SER A 601 -31.64 7.54 8.18
C SER A 601 -32.18 6.39 7.35
N PHE A 602 -33.48 6.11 7.54
CA PHE A 602 -34.19 5.12 6.76
C PHE A 602 -34.14 5.42 5.26
N GLY A 603 -34.07 4.38 4.46
CA GLY A 603 -34.15 4.49 3.01
C GLY A 603 -34.37 3.15 2.32
N THR A 604 -35.17 3.17 1.26
CA THR A 604 -35.48 2.00 0.42
C THR A 604 -34.59 1.94 -0.84
N SER A 605 -33.99 3.07 -1.24
CA SER A 605 -33.09 3.17 -2.40
C SER A 605 -31.65 3.32 -1.98
N ASN A 606 -30.74 2.59 -2.65
CA ASN A 606 -29.30 2.67 -2.47
C ASN A 606 -28.63 3.87 -3.17
N THR A 607 -29.39 4.65 -3.94
CA THR A 607 -28.90 5.85 -4.64
C THR A 607 -29.21 7.16 -3.90
N GLN A 608 -29.83 7.10 -2.73
CA GLN A 608 -30.19 8.29 -1.93
C GLN A 608 -28.99 8.80 -1.12
N LYS A 609 -28.01 9.40 -1.79
CA LYS A 609 -26.73 9.83 -1.22
C LYS A 609 -26.84 10.86 -0.09
N LYS A 610 -27.94 11.62 -0.01
CA LYS A 610 -28.17 12.55 1.12
C LYS A 610 -28.23 11.86 2.49
N ARG A 611 -28.45 10.53 2.52
CA ARG A 611 -28.34 9.72 3.73
C ARG A 611 -26.92 9.44 4.18
N SER A 612 -25.92 9.59 3.32
CA SER A 612 -24.51 9.55 3.69
C SER A 612 -24.10 10.80 4.45
N LYS A 613 -22.95 10.74 5.13
CA LYS A 613 -22.47 11.79 6.05
C LYS A 613 -21.12 12.36 5.58
N LEU A 614 -20.82 13.59 5.94
CA LEU A 614 -19.49 14.17 5.70
C LEU A 614 -18.40 13.33 6.38
N GLY A 615 -17.40 12.95 5.62
CA GLY A 615 -16.28 12.14 6.11
C GLY A 615 -16.48 10.64 6.00
N ASP A 616 -17.62 10.11 5.56
CA ASP A 616 -17.87 8.67 5.45
C ASP A 616 -17.32 8.03 4.17
N ALA A 617 -16.61 8.80 3.35
CA ALA A 617 -16.12 8.39 2.03
C ALA A 617 -17.23 7.81 1.13
N VAL A 618 -18.43 8.39 1.20
CA VAL A 618 -19.57 8.15 0.32
C VAL A 618 -20.14 9.49 -0.16
N LYS A 619 -20.47 10.40 0.76
CA LYS A 619 -21.14 11.66 0.46
C LYS A 619 -20.38 12.54 -0.52
N GLU A 620 -19.08 12.66 -0.31
CA GLU A 620 -18.24 13.62 -1.04
C GLU A 620 -17.56 12.99 -2.28
N VAL A 621 -17.56 11.66 -2.40
CA VAL A 621 -16.83 10.93 -3.46
C VAL A 621 -17.73 10.21 -4.44
N THR A 622 -19.04 10.17 -4.20
CA THR A 622 -19.98 9.39 -5.02
C THR A 622 -20.79 10.30 -5.94
N ALA A 623 -20.78 10.00 -7.24
CA ALA A 623 -21.63 10.66 -8.23
C ALA A 623 -23.13 10.40 -7.98
N THR A 624 -23.99 11.03 -8.74
CA THR A 624 -25.45 10.93 -8.62
C THR A 624 -26.03 9.53 -8.80
N SER A 625 -25.29 8.66 -9.49
CA SER A 625 -25.67 7.27 -9.73
C SER A 625 -25.07 6.34 -8.65
N SER A 626 -24.59 5.20 -9.04
CA SER A 626 -24.03 4.16 -8.19
C SER A 626 -22.51 4.12 -8.18
N THR A 627 -21.85 5.11 -8.77
CA THR A 627 -20.41 5.09 -9.03
C THR A 627 -19.73 6.25 -8.30
N GLY A 628 -18.66 5.93 -7.56
CA GLY A 628 -17.76 6.85 -6.90
C GLY A 628 -16.53 7.19 -7.74
N TRP A 629 -15.51 7.76 -7.11
CA TRP A 629 -14.20 7.98 -7.71
C TRP A 629 -13.62 6.66 -8.24
N TYR A 630 -12.82 6.72 -9.28
CA TYR A 630 -12.17 5.57 -9.96
C TYR A 630 -13.14 4.49 -10.48
N SER A 631 -14.44 4.76 -10.51
CA SER A 631 -15.52 3.80 -10.82
C SER A 631 -15.94 2.91 -9.65
N ASP A 632 -15.42 3.11 -8.45
CA ASP A 632 -15.81 2.36 -7.25
C ASP A 632 -17.34 2.37 -7.06
N TYR A 633 -17.90 1.29 -6.55
CA TYR A 633 -19.31 1.32 -6.17
C TYR A 633 -19.59 2.39 -5.12
N GLY A 634 -20.64 3.17 -5.32
CA GLY A 634 -21.03 4.26 -4.44
C GLY A 634 -22.47 4.11 -3.93
N TYR A 635 -22.83 2.97 -3.37
CA TYR A 635 -24.15 2.74 -2.82
C TYR A 635 -24.22 3.04 -1.33
N VAL A 636 -25.40 3.44 -0.84
CA VAL A 636 -25.71 3.52 0.60
C VAL A 636 -26.56 2.33 1.02
N ALA A 637 -26.42 1.89 2.25
CA ALA A 637 -27.23 0.82 2.83
C ALA A 637 -28.73 1.13 2.70
N THR A 638 -29.57 0.10 2.63
CA THR A 638 -31.03 0.19 2.41
C THR A 638 -31.77 -0.62 3.46
N ALA A 639 -33.08 -0.47 3.52
CA ALA A 639 -33.95 -1.26 4.40
C ALA A 639 -33.79 -2.77 4.20
N SER A 640 -33.50 -3.23 3.00
CA SER A 640 -33.27 -4.66 2.69
C SER A 640 -31.83 -5.10 2.89
N ASN A 641 -30.88 -4.17 2.86
CA ASN A 641 -29.46 -4.40 3.07
C ASN A 641 -28.90 -3.34 4.02
N PRO A 642 -29.21 -3.42 5.33
CA PRO A 642 -29.06 -2.30 6.25
C PRO A 642 -27.63 -2.06 6.75
N TRP A 643 -26.71 -2.97 6.50
CA TRP A 643 -25.31 -2.87 6.93
C TRP A 643 -24.42 -2.39 5.81
N PHE A 644 -23.55 -1.43 6.09
CA PHE A 644 -22.53 -1.02 5.14
C PHE A 644 -21.45 -2.09 4.99
N ILE A 645 -20.99 -2.27 3.76
CA ILE A 645 -19.79 -3.03 3.39
C ILE A 645 -18.91 -2.16 2.51
N ARG A 646 -17.59 -2.33 2.61
CA ARG A 646 -16.58 -1.48 1.99
C ARG A 646 -15.54 -2.30 1.23
N GLY A 647 -14.75 -1.62 0.38
CA GLY A 647 -13.56 -2.14 -0.25
C GLY A 647 -13.77 -2.93 -1.55
N GLY A 648 -14.92 -3.52 -1.74
CA GLY A 648 -15.20 -4.38 -2.89
C GLY A 648 -14.63 -5.80 -2.74
N LEU A 649 -14.78 -6.61 -3.80
CA LEU A 649 -14.29 -7.98 -3.87
C LEU A 649 -13.11 -8.09 -4.82
N TYR A 650 -12.26 -9.08 -4.60
CA TYR A 650 -11.10 -9.40 -5.43
C TYR A 650 -11.40 -9.48 -6.94
N TYR A 651 -12.61 -9.81 -7.34
CA TYR A 651 -13.03 -9.92 -8.75
C TYR A 651 -13.87 -8.75 -9.26
N ASN A 652 -14.13 -7.71 -8.46
CA ASN A 652 -14.96 -6.58 -8.90
C ASN A 652 -14.25 -5.68 -9.92
N GLY A 653 -12.94 -5.87 -10.14
CA GLY A 653 -12.18 -5.04 -11.06
C GLY A 653 -12.29 -3.56 -10.67
N ALA A 654 -12.48 -2.67 -11.62
CA ALA A 654 -12.58 -1.23 -11.40
C ALA A 654 -13.76 -0.77 -10.49
N TYR A 655 -14.57 -1.68 -9.98
CA TYR A 655 -15.66 -1.34 -9.04
C TYR A 655 -15.24 -1.53 -7.57
N ALA A 656 -14.10 -2.18 -7.31
CA ALA A 656 -13.52 -2.30 -6.00
C ALA A 656 -12.54 -1.16 -5.76
N GLY A 657 -12.51 -0.61 -4.57
CA GLY A 657 -11.59 0.46 -4.20
C GLY A 657 -11.81 0.96 -2.79
N VAL A 658 -10.91 1.80 -2.31
CA VAL A 658 -11.00 2.35 -0.95
C VAL A 658 -12.25 3.22 -0.74
N MET A 659 -12.78 3.80 -1.82
CA MET A 659 -14.02 4.59 -1.78
C MET A 659 -15.28 3.74 -2.02
N ASP A 660 -15.12 2.44 -2.31
CA ASP A 660 -16.25 1.53 -2.52
C ASP A 660 -17.18 1.48 -1.29
N SER A 661 -18.47 1.53 -1.56
CA SER A 661 -19.52 1.44 -0.56
C SER A 661 -20.73 0.67 -1.13
N ASN A 662 -21.24 -0.25 -0.34
CA ASN A 662 -22.46 -0.99 -0.69
C ASN A 662 -23.23 -1.38 0.58
N GLY A 663 -24.39 -2.02 0.41
CA GLY A 663 -25.21 -2.52 1.49
C GLY A 663 -25.26 -4.05 1.54
N SER A 664 -25.37 -4.60 2.75
CA SER A 664 -25.52 -6.02 3.02
C SER A 664 -26.55 -6.26 4.11
N ASN A 665 -27.07 -7.48 4.19
CA ASN A 665 -28.02 -7.90 5.23
C ASN A 665 -27.37 -8.37 6.54
N GLY A 666 -26.03 -8.30 6.64
CA GLY A 666 -25.30 -8.68 7.85
C GLY A 666 -25.02 -10.17 8.01
N ASN A 667 -25.23 -11.00 6.98
CA ASN A 667 -25.11 -12.45 7.03
C ASN A 667 -23.63 -12.94 7.09
N ALA A 668 -23.49 -14.23 7.41
CA ALA A 668 -22.21 -14.95 7.37
C ALA A 668 -21.79 -15.28 5.92
N GLY A 669 -21.59 -14.26 5.09
CA GLY A 669 -21.20 -14.42 3.71
C GLY A 669 -19.77 -14.94 3.54
N SER A 670 -19.55 -15.87 2.60
CA SER A 670 -18.24 -16.47 2.33
C SER A 670 -17.23 -15.48 1.74
N ASN A 671 -17.66 -14.29 1.37
CA ASN A 671 -16.89 -13.19 0.81
C ASN A 671 -17.00 -11.92 1.67
N ARG A 672 -17.21 -12.07 2.99
CA ARG A 672 -17.35 -10.97 3.96
C ARG A 672 -16.32 -11.13 5.06
N SER A 673 -15.55 -10.09 5.30
CA SER A 673 -14.57 -9.96 6.38
C SER A 673 -14.89 -8.75 7.25
N ALA A 674 -13.98 -8.36 8.14
CA ALA A 674 -14.06 -7.17 8.98
C ALA A 674 -12.66 -6.70 9.37
N ARG A 675 -12.56 -5.49 9.93
CA ARG A 675 -11.30 -4.88 10.38
C ARG A 675 -11.40 -4.43 11.82
N VAL A 676 -10.29 -4.57 12.54
CA VAL A 676 -10.16 -4.16 13.95
C VAL A 676 -9.71 -2.71 14.04
N VAL A 677 -10.29 -1.97 14.97
CA VAL A 677 -9.78 -0.69 15.47
C VAL A 677 -9.40 -0.85 16.93
N VAL A 678 -8.29 -0.23 17.35
CA VAL A 678 -7.80 -0.22 18.75
C VAL A 678 -7.59 1.22 19.16
N LEU A 679 -8.21 1.60 20.29
CA LEU A 679 -7.97 2.88 20.93
C LEU A 679 -7.16 2.63 22.20
N ALA A 680 -5.95 3.18 22.25
CA ALA A 680 -5.15 3.23 23.45
C ALA A 680 -5.50 4.51 24.23
N PRO A 681 -5.64 4.45 25.58
CA PRO A 681 -6.09 5.57 26.40
C PRO A 681 -5.09 6.75 26.43
#